data_223a7a77ad8c786154bd707d5fc3cddf
#
_entry.id   223a7a77ad8c786154bd707d5fc3cddf
#
_cell.length_a   1.000
_cell.length_b   1.000
_cell.length_c   1.000
_cell.angle_alpha   90.00
_cell.angle_beta   90.00
_cell.angle_gamma   90.00
#
_symmetry.space_group_name_H-M   'P 1'
#
loop_
_entity.id
_entity.type
_entity.pdbx_description
1 polymer ?
#
loop_
_entity_poly.entity_id
_entity_poly.type
_entity_poly.pdbx_seq_one_letter_code
_entity_poly.pdbx_strand_id
1 'polypeptide(L)'
;MEQSSLFGDGVDIDTETPASVDVAAPTDARAQAAVRAAELRHELDYHAYRYYMLDAPEITDAAFDKMLVELQETEAAYPDLVTPDSYTQRVGGYVSEQFTPVAHMARMYSMDDAMDLDELDAWLQRTEDALGAGSVTYTCELKIDGLGVALTYQNGTFVRAATRGDGTTGEDVSLNVRTIKDVPMHLSEPALAHMGADRERTIEVRGEVYMPKGSFVRLNDEADAEGRDPFANPRNAAAGSLRQKDPKVTARRDLATFIYAIADTDPLHVHSQREFLDWLRSAGFSVNPNVARCATPAEVHEFCAQALEHRGDLDYDIDGVVVKVDSFQQQLDLGFTARAPRWAIAFKFPPEEKQTVLREIRIQVGRTGVLTPVAEFDPVTVAGSTIARATLHNIDEIRRKNVREGDTIIVHKAGDVIPEVVGPVLDKRPADSVDWQMPEVCPVCGSPVVHEDGEVAYRCVSIDCPAQLKERLLHWVSRGCMDVDGLGDEIVDKMIAAGLIHDVADFYQLTVDDIAALDTGRTYASSNSKKGVKKGDPIPVGLKTAEKIIAELSKSKSQPLGRVLFALGIRHVGKSVGEVIAERFLSIDKLILASEEDIAECEGIGPKIAASVKQFLAVPENLAVLERLRQAGLS
;
A
#
# COMPACT_ATOMS: atom_id res chain seq x y z
N MET A 1 -35.22 26.87 -21.10
CA MET A 1 -34.26 27.82 -21.67
C MET A 1 -32.94 27.09 -21.75
N GLU A 2 -32.57 26.85 -22.94
CA GLU A 2 -31.56 25.99 -23.53
C GLU A 2 -30.19 26.07 -22.90
N GLN A 3 -29.69 24.93 -22.47
CA GLN A 3 -28.25 24.71 -22.28
C GLN A 3 -27.68 24.18 -23.60
N SER A 4 -26.90 25.00 -24.24
CA SER A 4 -26.17 24.62 -25.45
C SER A 4 -25.02 23.68 -25.10
N SER A 5 -25.09 22.45 -25.60
CA SER A 5 -23.98 21.51 -25.63
C SER A 5 -22.89 22.00 -26.58
N LEU A 6 -21.67 22.13 -26.09
CA LEU A 6 -20.44 22.38 -26.83
C LEU A 6 -19.71 21.05 -27.11
N PHE A 7 -20.30 20.15 -27.86
CA PHE A 7 -19.58 19.09 -28.57
C PHE A 7 -20.39 18.75 -29.83
N GLY A 8 -20.07 19.39 -30.90
CA GLY A 8 -20.43 18.97 -32.25
C GLY A 8 -19.30 18.15 -32.83
N ASP A 9 -19.76 17.22 -33.61
CA ASP A 9 -19.16 16.37 -34.62
C ASP A 9 -18.89 14.92 -34.21
N GLY A 10 -19.95 14.14 -34.46
CA GLY A 10 -19.87 12.71 -34.56
C GLY A 10 -19.04 12.31 -35.77
N VAL A 11 -17.99 11.55 -35.54
CA VAL A 11 -17.33 10.77 -36.58
C VAL A 11 -18.16 9.51 -36.75
N ASP A 12 -18.89 9.43 -37.84
CA ASP A 12 -19.50 8.21 -38.34
C ASP A 12 -18.36 7.22 -38.68
N ILE A 13 -18.17 6.22 -37.81
CA ILE A 13 -17.33 5.07 -38.14
C ILE A 13 -18.22 4.11 -38.94
N ASP A 14 -18.05 4.10 -40.23
CA ASP A 14 -18.59 3.08 -41.12
C ASP A 14 -18.11 1.72 -40.64
N THR A 15 -19.02 0.95 -40.06
CA THR A 15 -18.83 -0.47 -39.74
C THR A 15 -18.93 -1.27 -41.03
N GLU A 16 -17.84 -1.36 -41.78
CA GLU A 16 -17.70 -2.44 -42.77
C GLU A 16 -17.50 -3.75 -41.99
N THR A 17 -18.50 -4.60 -42.07
CA THR A 17 -18.44 -6.00 -41.68
C THR A 17 -17.28 -6.66 -42.45
N PRO A 18 -16.29 -7.27 -41.79
CA PRO A 18 -15.22 -7.95 -42.51
C PRO A 18 -15.83 -9.12 -43.31
N ALA A 19 -15.53 -9.14 -44.60
CA ALA A 19 -15.95 -10.19 -45.51
C ALA A 19 -15.51 -11.55 -44.95
N SER A 20 -16.48 -12.47 -44.85
CA SER A 20 -16.27 -13.86 -44.47
C SER A 20 -15.24 -14.51 -45.40
N VAL A 21 -14.05 -14.77 -44.87
CA VAL A 21 -13.10 -15.70 -45.50
C VAL A 21 -13.64 -17.11 -45.23
N ASP A 22 -14.10 -17.79 -46.25
CA ASP A 22 -14.47 -19.22 -46.21
C ASP A 22 -13.20 -20.03 -45.91
N VAL A 23 -12.89 -20.22 -44.63
CA VAL A 23 -11.92 -21.20 -44.17
C VAL A 23 -12.69 -22.53 -44.04
N ALA A 24 -12.30 -23.55 -44.82
CA ALA A 24 -12.87 -24.89 -44.75
C ALA A 24 -12.93 -25.36 -43.28
N ALA A 25 -14.12 -25.76 -42.81
CA ALA A 25 -14.37 -26.15 -41.42
C ALA A 25 -13.42 -27.29 -41.00
N PRO A 26 -12.77 -27.18 -39.83
CA PRO A 26 -11.88 -28.24 -39.32
C PRO A 26 -12.68 -29.54 -39.08
N THR A 27 -12.15 -30.65 -39.52
CA THR A 27 -12.77 -31.98 -39.43
C THR A 27 -12.60 -32.68 -38.08
N ASP A 28 -11.81 -32.08 -37.18
CA ASP A 28 -11.52 -32.59 -35.83
C ASP A 28 -12.34 -31.81 -34.78
N ALA A 29 -13.03 -32.50 -33.89
CA ALA A 29 -13.86 -31.92 -32.82
C ALA A 29 -13.06 -30.96 -31.93
N ARG A 30 -11.78 -31.26 -31.64
CA ARG A 30 -10.88 -30.36 -30.88
C ARG A 30 -10.55 -29.08 -31.65
N ALA A 31 -10.32 -29.19 -32.96
CA ALA A 31 -10.04 -28.02 -33.79
C ALA A 31 -11.28 -27.11 -33.91
N GLN A 32 -12.48 -27.68 -33.97
CA GLN A 32 -13.75 -26.94 -33.92
C GLN A 32 -13.93 -26.24 -32.55
N ALA A 33 -13.64 -26.94 -31.46
CA ALA A 33 -13.67 -26.37 -30.10
C ALA A 33 -12.69 -25.20 -29.94
N ALA A 34 -11.48 -25.30 -30.52
CA ALA A 34 -10.48 -24.23 -30.49
C ALA A 34 -10.95 -22.96 -31.22
N VAL A 35 -11.55 -23.14 -32.41
CA VAL A 35 -12.12 -22.00 -33.16
C VAL A 35 -13.27 -21.38 -32.37
N ARG A 36 -14.19 -22.19 -31.84
CA ARG A 36 -15.34 -21.70 -31.07
C ARG A 36 -14.93 -20.99 -29.79
N ALA A 37 -13.93 -21.51 -29.06
CA ALA A 37 -13.40 -20.85 -27.87
C ALA A 37 -12.76 -19.48 -28.20
N ALA A 38 -12.07 -19.36 -29.34
CA ALA A 38 -11.52 -18.09 -29.79
C ALA A 38 -12.61 -17.08 -30.17
N GLU A 39 -13.67 -17.53 -30.89
CA GLU A 39 -14.82 -16.70 -31.20
C GLU A 39 -15.52 -16.19 -29.94
N LEU A 40 -15.82 -17.09 -28.99
CA LEU A 40 -16.48 -16.74 -27.74
C LEU A 40 -15.67 -15.72 -26.91
N ARG A 41 -14.35 -15.86 -26.86
CA ARG A 41 -13.49 -14.86 -26.19
C ARG A 41 -13.60 -13.51 -26.86
N HIS A 42 -13.53 -13.47 -28.18
CA HIS A 42 -13.65 -12.22 -28.96
C HIS A 42 -15.05 -11.57 -28.77
N GLU A 43 -16.13 -12.36 -28.84
CA GLU A 43 -17.50 -11.87 -28.61
C GLU A 43 -17.67 -11.34 -27.19
N LEU A 44 -17.16 -12.04 -26.18
CA LEU A 44 -17.21 -11.60 -24.79
C LEU A 44 -16.42 -10.32 -24.56
N ASP A 45 -15.22 -10.16 -25.17
CA ASP A 45 -14.44 -8.93 -25.10
C ASP A 45 -15.18 -7.75 -25.76
N TYR A 46 -15.74 -7.95 -26.94
CA TYR A 46 -16.50 -6.94 -27.65
C TYR A 46 -17.70 -6.45 -26.84
N HIS A 47 -18.52 -7.37 -26.31
CA HIS A 47 -19.71 -6.99 -25.55
C HIS A 47 -19.38 -6.43 -24.16
N ALA A 48 -18.31 -6.88 -23.51
CA ALA A 48 -17.81 -6.29 -22.28
C ALA A 48 -17.34 -4.84 -22.50
N TYR A 49 -16.59 -4.58 -23.58
CA TYR A 49 -16.16 -3.23 -23.94
C TYR A 49 -17.37 -2.30 -24.18
N ARG A 50 -18.37 -2.74 -24.93
CA ARG A 50 -19.58 -1.97 -25.17
C ARG A 50 -20.39 -1.68 -23.91
N TYR A 51 -20.47 -2.66 -23.02
CA TYR A 51 -21.21 -2.55 -21.76
C TYR A 51 -20.48 -1.63 -20.77
N TYR A 52 -19.19 -1.94 -20.47
CA TYR A 52 -18.47 -1.26 -19.40
C TYR A 52 -17.81 0.06 -19.80
N MET A 53 -17.43 0.20 -21.07
CA MET A 53 -16.67 1.37 -21.54
C MET A 53 -17.50 2.36 -22.33
N LEU A 54 -18.49 1.90 -23.11
CA LEU A 54 -19.30 2.76 -23.94
C LEU A 54 -20.71 3.01 -23.40
N ASP A 55 -21.10 2.31 -22.31
CA ASP A 55 -22.46 2.33 -21.76
C ASP A 55 -23.55 2.11 -22.85
N ALA A 56 -23.24 1.23 -23.82
CA ALA A 56 -24.06 0.96 -25.00
C ALA A 56 -24.19 -0.54 -25.27
N PRO A 57 -24.80 -1.31 -24.36
CA PRO A 57 -24.93 -2.76 -24.50
C PRO A 57 -25.80 -3.13 -25.71
N GLU A 58 -25.34 -4.12 -26.50
CA GLU A 58 -26.08 -4.65 -27.65
C GLU A 58 -26.77 -5.97 -27.35
N ILE A 59 -26.37 -6.64 -26.28
CA ILE A 59 -26.95 -7.91 -25.81
C ILE A 59 -27.43 -7.78 -24.36
N THR A 60 -28.30 -8.70 -23.95
CA THR A 60 -28.74 -8.79 -22.55
C THR A 60 -27.68 -9.49 -21.69
N ASP A 61 -27.68 -9.23 -20.36
CA ASP A 61 -26.82 -9.93 -19.39
C ASP A 61 -26.98 -11.46 -19.51
N ALA A 62 -28.21 -11.94 -19.70
CA ALA A 62 -28.49 -13.37 -19.89
C ALA A 62 -27.85 -13.95 -21.16
N ALA A 63 -27.71 -13.14 -22.23
CA ALA A 63 -27.03 -13.59 -23.46
C ALA A 63 -25.52 -13.62 -23.26
N PHE A 64 -24.96 -12.63 -22.53
CA PHE A 64 -23.55 -12.60 -22.14
C PHE A 64 -23.18 -13.81 -21.24
N ASP A 65 -24.00 -14.08 -20.21
CA ASP A 65 -23.81 -15.22 -19.31
C ASP A 65 -23.86 -16.56 -20.06
N LYS A 66 -24.71 -16.68 -21.05
CA LYS A 66 -24.81 -17.91 -21.88
C LYS A 66 -23.53 -18.16 -22.68
N MET A 67 -22.92 -17.11 -23.26
CA MET A 67 -21.63 -17.22 -23.96
C MET A 67 -20.50 -17.60 -23.00
N LEU A 68 -20.52 -17.04 -21.79
CA LEU A 68 -19.55 -17.36 -20.75
C LEU A 68 -19.65 -18.83 -20.30
N VAL A 69 -20.87 -19.34 -20.11
CA VAL A 69 -21.11 -20.76 -19.78
C VAL A 69 -20.63 -21.68 -20.92
N GLU A 70 -20.92 -21.34 -22.17
CA GLU A 70 -20.47 -22.11 -23.34
C GLU A 70 -18.93 -22.16 -23.42
N LEU A 71 -18.26 -21.04 -23.14
CA LEU A 71 -16.80 -20.99 -23.06
C LEU A 71 -16.27 -21.86 -21.92
N GLN A 72 -16.90 -21.83 -20.73
CA GLN A 72 -16.52 -22.66 -19.58
C GLN A 72 -16.63 -24.15 -19.89
N GLU A 73 -17.75 -24.58 -20.54
CA GLU A 73 -17.97 -25.97 -20.93
C GLU A 73 -16.92 -26.40 -21.97
N THR A 74 -16.61 -25.54 -22.94
CA THR A 74 -15.61 -25.82 -23.99
C THR A 74 -14.22 -25.97 -23.39
N GLU A 75 -13.81 -25.07 -22.51
CA GLU A 75 -12.50 -25.11 -21.85
C GLU A 75 -12.40 -26.24 -20.81
N ALA A 76 -13.50 -26.63 -20.16
CA ALA A 76 -13.55 -27.80 -19.30
C ALA A 76 -13.37 -29.12 -20.08
N ALA A 77 -13.95 -29.20 -21.30
CA ALA A 77 -13.79 -30.35 -22.19
C ALA A 77 -12.37 -30.43 -22.78
N TYR A 78 -11.72 -29.29 -23.00
CA TYR A 78 -10.38 -29.16 -23.60
C TYR A 78 -9.50 -28.20 -22.78
N PRO A 79 -8.91 -28.64 -21.65
CA PRO A 79 -8.17 -27.77 -20.74
C PRO A 79 -6.94 -27.09 -21.36
N ASP A 80 -6.40 -27.62 -22.44
CA ASP A 80 -5.28 -27.06 -23.19
C ASP A 80 -5.69 -25.85 -24.06
N LEU A 81 -6.99 -25.58 -24.22
CA LEU A 81 -7.50 -24.37 -24.86
C LEU A 81 -7.66 -23.19 -23.92
N VAL A 82 -7.50 -23.39 -22.61
CA VAL A 82 -7.54 -22.30 -21.62
C VAL A 82 -6.35 -21.37 -21.85
N THR A 83 -6.65 -20.10 -22.11
CA THR A 83 -5.62 -19.06 -22.26
C THR A 83 -5.59 -18.14 -21.04
N PRO A 84 -4.47 -17.50 -20.71
CA PRO A 84 -4.37 -16.61 -19.58
C PRO A 84 -5.38 -15.44 -19.58
N ASP A 85 -5.85 -15.05 -20.74
CA ASP A 85 -6.78 -13.94 -21.02
C ASP A 85 -8.25 -14.39 -21.06
N SER A 86 -8.55 -15.71 -21.00
CA SER A 86 -9.92 -16.19 -21.03
C SER A 86 -10.80 -15.61 -19.93
N TYR A 87 -12.05 -15.29 -20.28
CA TYR A 87 -13.08 -14.84 -19.32
C TYR A 87 -13.35 -15.88 -18.21
N THR A 88 -13.11 -17.16 -18.47
CA THR A 88 -13.23 -18.22 -17.46
C THR A 88 -12.17 -18.08 -16.37
N GLN A 89 -11.03 -17.44 -16.65
CA GLN A 89 -9.95 -17.17 -15.69
C GLN A 89 -10.23 -15.94 -14.83
N ARG A 90 -11.20 -15.09 -15.19
CA ARG A 90 -11.61 -13.92 -14.37
C ARG A 90 -12.27 -14.32 -13.06
N VAL A 91 -12.96 -15.46 -13.01
CA VAL A 91 -13.73 -15.92 -11.82
C VAL A 91 -13.23 -17.25 -11.28
N GLY A 92 -12.37 -17.99 -12.01
CA GLY A 92 -11.96 -19.36 -11.74
C GLY A 92 -10.55 -19.56 -11.14
N GLY A 93 -9.85 -18.47 -10.74
CA GLY A 93 -8.49 -18.58 -10.20
C GLY A 93 -8.40 -19.48 -8.96
N TYR A 94 -7.28 -20.18 -8.81
CA TYR A 94 -6.98 -20.97 -7.61
C TYR A 94 -6.72 -20.05 -6.41
N VAL A 95 -6.93 -20.58 -5.20
CA VAL A 95 -6.59 -19.87 -3.95
C VAL A 95 -5.08 -19.84 -3.81
N SER A 96 -4.48 -18.65 -3.83
CA SER A 96 -3.04 -18.47 -3.62
C SER A 96 -2.73 -18.44 -2.12
N GLU A 97 -1.70 -19.19 -1.70
CA GLU A 97 -1.25 -19.12 -0.30
C GLU A 97 -0.35 -17.92 -0.03
N GLN A 98 0.36 -17.41 -1.06
CA GLN A 98 1.25 -16.24 -0.97
C GLN A 98 1.23 -15.47 -2.30
N PHE A 99 1.45 -14.14 -2.22
CA PHE A 99 1.69 -13.31 -3.39
C PHE A 99 3.17 -13.39 -3.79
N THR A 100 3.44 -13.74 -5.05
CA THR A 100 4.80 -13.84 -5.57
C THR A 100 5.37 -12.43 -5.79
N PRO A 101 6.62 -12.15 -5.38
CA PRO A 101 7.28 -10.89 -5.73
C PRO A 101 7.49 -10.76 -7.23
N VAL A 102 7.24 -9.56 -7.77
CA VAL A 102 7.35 -9.23 -9.20
C VAL A 102 8.14 -7.94 -9.37
N ALA A 103 9.18 -7.98 -10.19
CA ALA A 103 9.92 -6.78 -10.58
C ALA A 103 9.13 -5.97 -11.62
N HIS A 104 9.10 -4.64 -11.44
CA HIS A 104 8.54 -3.70 -12.40
C HIS A 104 9.48 -3.51 -13.61
N MET A 105 8.92 -3.19 -14.79
CA MET A 105 9.72 -2.88 -15.98
C MET A 105 10.59 -1.63 -15.80
N ALA A 106 10.09 -0.65 -15.06
CA ALA A 106 10.82 0.52 -14.62
C ALA A 106 10.39 0.89 -13.20
N ARG A 107 11.22 1.62 -12.47
CA ARG A 107 10.91 2.04 -11.10
C ARG A 107 9.62 2.85 -11.05
N MET A 108 8.74 2.54 -10.08
CA MET A 108 7.56 3.32 -9.74
C MET A 108 7.94 4.38 -8.70
N TYR A 109 8.16 5.60 -9.17
CA TYR A 109 8.54 6.71 -8.31
C TYR A 109 7.39 7.19 -7.43
N SER A 110 7.72 7.78 -6.27
CA SER A 110 6.82 8.66 -5.55
C SER A 110 6.75 10.02 -6.27
N MET A 111 5.82 10.87 -5.91
CA MET A 111 5.82 12.28 -6.29
C MET A 111 6.21 13.12 -5.07
N ASP A 112 6.79 14.29 -5.30
CA ASP A 112 6.92 15.31 -4.28
C ASP A 112 5.55 15.95 -4.07
N ASP A 113 5.25 16.34 -2.82
CA ASP A 113 3.99 16.96 -2.45
C ASP A 113 4.14 18.49 -2.33
N ALA A 114 3.10 19.23 -2.72
CA ALA A 114 2.88 20.63 -2.36
C ALA A 114 1.69 20.68 -1.41
N MET A 115 1.90 21.20 -0.19
CA MET A 115 0.89 21.20 0.87
C MET A 115 0.04 22.49 0.85
N ASP A 116 0.49 23.50 0.11
CA ASP A 116 -0.21 24.77 -0.09
C ASP A 116 0.08 25.36 -1.47
N LEU A 117 -0.57 26.47 -1.79
CA LEU A 117 -0.41 27.17 -3.08
C LEU A 117 0.97 27.81 -3.23
N ASP A 118 1.61 28.23 -2.16
CA ASP A 118 2.95 28.85 -2.22
C ASP A 118 4.00 27.81 -2.64
N GLU A 119 3.90 26.59 -2.13
CA GLU A 119 4.76 25.46 -2.53
C GLU A 119 4.49 25.03 -3.98
N LEU A 120 3.21 25.03 -4.41
CA LEU A 120 2.84 24.76 -5.79
C LEU A 120 3.40 25.82 -6.71
N ASP A 121 3.26 27.11 -6.37
CA ASP A 121 3.82 28.24 -7.14
C ASP A 121 5.34 28.17 -7.24
N ALA A 122 6.00 27.83 -6.15
CA ALA A 122 7.44 27.65 -6.16
C ALA A 122 7.88 26.52 -7.10
N TRP A 123 7.10 25.44 -7.23
CA TRP A 123 7.38 24.37 -8.17
C TRP A 123 7.11 24.80 -9.61
N LEU A 124 5.98 25.46 -9.89
CA LEU A 124 5.64 26.01 -11.21
C LEU A 124 6.72 26.96 -11.70
N GLN A 125 7.16 27.89 -10.85
CA GLN A 125 8.22 28.86 -11.17
C GLN A 125 9.55 28.15 -11.48
N ARG A 126 9.97 27.18 -10.65
CA ARG A 126 11.23 26.42 -10.92
C ARG A 126 11.17 25.66 -12.24
N THR A 127 9.98 25.15 -12.61
CA THR A 127 9.76 24.43 -13.87
C THR A 127 9.85 25.38 -15.06
N GLU A 128 9.24 26.55 -14.97
CA GLU A 128 9.32 27.59 -16.00
C GLU A 128 10.74 28.17 -16.14
N ASP A 129 11.46 28.36 -15.04
CA ASP A 129 12.85 28.81 -15.07
C ASP A 129 13.78 27.80 -15.76
N ALA A 130 13.52 26.51 -15.59
CA ALA A 130 14.31 25.44 -16.19
C ALA A 130 14.04 25.24 -17.69
N LEU A 131 12.80 25.44 -18.13
CA LEU A 131 12.34 25.15 -19.50
C LEU A 131 12.12 26.40 -20.36
N GLY A 132 12.08 27.58 -19.76
CA GLY A 132 11.75 28.86 -20.37
C GLY A 132 10.29 29.27 -20.11
N ALA A 133 10.12 30.48 -19.57
CA ALA A 133 8.82 31.02 -19.22
C ALA A 133 7.86 31.04 -20.43
N GLY A 134 6.63 30.62 -20.23
CA GLY A 134 5.58 30.55 -21.26
C GLY A 134 5.74 29.45 -22.32
N SER A 135 6.74 28.55 -22.17
CA SER A 135 6.92 27.40 -23.06
C SER A 135 6.34 26.11 -22.48
N VAL A 136 5.90 26.14 -21.21
CA VAL A 136 5.43 24.97 -20.48
C VAL A 136 3.91 24.91 -20.51
N THR A 137 3.37 23.75 -20.81
CA THR A 137 1.97 23.41 -20.59
C THR A 137 1.89 22.27 -19.59
N TYR A 138 0.83 22.26 -18.80
CA TYR A 138 0.63 21.28 -17.75
C TYR A 138 -0.60 20.42 -18.05
N THR A 139 -0.55 19.15 -17.65
CA THR A 139 -1.74 18.29 -17.55
C THR A 139 -2.04 18.11 -16.07
N CYS A 140 -3.23 18.55 -15.65
CA CYS A 140 -3.75 18.41 -14.29
C CYS A 140 -4.72 17.22 -14.24
N GLU A 141 -4.48 16.31 -13.30
CA GLU A 141 -5.25 15.09 -13.09
C GLU A 141 -5.69 14.99 -11.63
N LEU A 142 -6.86 14.41 -11.36
CA LEU A 142 -7.26 14.16 -9.98
C LEU A 142 -6.36 13.07 -9.36
N LYS A 143 -5.90 13.30 -8.13
CA LYS A 143 -5.13 12.33 -7.36
C LYS A 143 -6.08 11.37 -6.65
N ILE A 144 -6.25 10.20 -7.26
CA ILE A 144 -7.14 9.16 -6.75
C ILE A 144 -6.56 8.55 -5.46
N ASP A 145 -7.39 8.41 -4.44
CA ASP A 145 -7.01 7.76 -3.19
C ASP A 145 -7.34 6.25 -3.23
N GLY A 146 -6.39 5.47 -3.70
CA GLY A 146 -6.52 4.04 -3.92
C GLY A 146 -5.22 3.27 -3.67
N LEU A 147 -5.01 2.19 -4.42
CA LEU A 147 -3.82 1.36 -4.40
C LEU A 147 -3.16 1.35 -5.77
N GLY A 148 -1.89 1.80 -5.85
CA GLY A 148 -1.11 1.81 -7.07
C GLY A 148 -0.89 0.41 -7.64
N VAL A 149 -1.15 0.25 -8.94
CA VAL A 149 -1.02 -1.00 -9.69
C VAL A 149 -0.26 -0.78 -10.99
N ALA A 150 0.54 -1.77 -11.38
CA ALA A 150 1.17 -1.88 -12.69
C ALA A 150 0.53 -3.05 -13.45
N LEU A 151 0.11 -2.81 -14.69
CA LEU A 151 -0.52 -3.78 -15.59
C LEU A 151 0.40 -4.02 -16.79
N THR A 152 0.83 -5.25 -16.98
CA THR A 152 1.74 -5.63 -18.07
C THR A 152 0.96 -6.30 -19.19
N TYR A 153 1.17 -5.82 -20.41
CA TYR A 153 0.63 -6.38 -21.64
C TYR A 153 1.76 -6.81 -22.56
N GLN A 154 1.59 -7.95 -23.19
CA GLN A 154 2.51 -8.47 -24.21
C GLN A 154 1.71 -8.81 -25.46
N ASN A 155 2.14 -8.32 -26.61
CA ASN A 155 1.40 -8.46 -27.87
C ASN A 155 -0.08 -7.99 -27.72
N GLY A 156 -0.29 -6.90 -26.99
CA GLY A 156 -1.63 -6.38 -26.70
C GLY A 156 -2.48 -7.20 -25.73
N THR A 157 -1.98 -8.32 -25.20
CA THR A 157 -2.71 -9.20 -24.28
C THR A 157 -2.23 -8.99 -22.84
N PHE A 158 -3.16 -8.91 -21.89
CA PHE A 158 -2.85 -8.83 -20.47
C PHE A 158 -2.13 -10.09 -19.98
N VAL A 159 -0.95 -9.91 -19.41
CA VAL A 159 -0.16 -11.03 -18.88
C VAL A 159 0.01 -10.99 -17.37
N ARG A 160 0.12 -9.79 -16.77
CA ARG A 160 0.44 -9.66 -15.35
C ARG A 160 -0.03 -8.34 -14.76
N ALA A 161 -0.34 -8.37 -13.46
CA ALA A 161 -0.51 -7.18 -12.63
C ALA A 161 0.29 -7.29 -11.33
N ALA A 162 0.87 -6.18 -10.89
CA ALA A 162 1.63 -6.10 -9.65
C ALA A 162 1.22 -4.86 -8.84
N THR A 163 1.22 -4.98 -7.51
CA THR A 163 1.11 -3.80 -6.63
C THR A 163 2.38 -2.98 -6.73
N ARG A 164 2.32 -1.70 -6.35
CA ARG A 164 3.51 -0.81 -6.36
C ARG A 164 4.69 -1.36 -5.54
N GLY A 165 4.43 -1.99 -4.38
CA GLY A 165 5.46 -2.46 -3.46
C GLY A 165 6.39 -1.34 -3.00
N ASP A 166 7.72 -1.60 -3.08
CA ASP A 166 8.77 -0.60 -2.78
C ASP A 166 9.12 0.30 -3.99
N GLY A 167 8.39 0.15 -5.08
CA GLY A 167 8.61 0.85 -6.34
C GLY A 167 9.53 0.12 -7.31
N THR A 168 10.26 -0.89 -6.88
CA THR A 168 11.10 -1.76 -7.72
C THR A 168 10.48 -3.15 -7.85
N THR A 169 9.92 -3.64 -6.75
CA THR A 169 9.28 -4.97 -6.66
C THR A 169 7.92 -4.81 -6.00
N GLY A 170 6.88 -5.37 -6.62
CA GLY A 170 5.52 -5.45 -6.09
C GLY A 170 5.10 -6.89 -5.82
N GLU A 171 3.84 -7.07 -5.42
CA GLU A 171 3.20 -8.38 -5.23
C GLU A 171 2.36 -8.71 -6.47
N ASP A 172 2.46 -9.93 -6.99
CA ASP A 172 1.64 -10.41 -8.11
C ASP A 172 0.16 -10.50 -7.68
N VAL A 173 -0.67 -9.65 -8.26
CA VAL A 173 -2.12 -9.60 -8.05
C VAL A 173 -2.90 -9.90 -9.33
N SER A 174 -2.27 -10.57 -10.29
CA SER A 174 -2.82 -10.80 -11.63
C SER A 174 -4.18 -11.48 -11.60
N LEU A 175 -4.36 -12.50 -10.77
CA LEU A 175 -5.64 -13.21 -10.64
C LEU A 175 -6.76 -12.33 -10.08
N ASN A 176 -6.41 -11.43 -9.16
CA ASN A 176 -7.35 -10.50 -8.56
C ASN A 176 -7.73 -9.39 -9.55
N VAL A 177 -6.74 -8.80 -10.22
CA VAL A 177 -6.95 -7.75 -11.22
C VAL A 177 -7.82 -8.23 -12.38
N ARG A 178 -7.69 -9.49 -12.81
CA ARG A 178 -8.56 -10.07 -13.84
C ARG A 178 -10.06 -10.03 -13.50
N THR A 179 -10.39 -9.94 -12.22
CA THR A 179 -11.79 -9.83 -11.77
C THR A 179 -12.32 -8.40 -11.84
N ILE A 180 -11.45 -7.41 -12.06
CA ILE A 180 -11.85 -6.00 -12.18
C ILE A 180 -12.35 -5.76 -13.61
N LYS A 181 -13.59 -5.31 -13.71
CA LYS A 181 -14.34 -5.31 -14.97
C LYS A 181 -13.81 -4.31 -16.01
N ASP A 182 -13.25 -3.19 -15.57
CA ASP A 182 -12.73 -2.11 -16.41
C ASP A 182 -11.24 -2.27 -16.79
N VAL A 183 -10.62 -3.40 -16.45
CA VAL A 183 -9.28 -3.76 -16.94
C VAL A 183 -9.42 -4.58 -18.22
N PRO A 184 -8.99 -4.06 -19.39
CA PRO A 184 -9.07 -4.79 -20.64
C PRO A 184 -8.12 -5.98 -20.64
N MET A 185 -8.59 -7.17 -21.07
CA MET A 185 -7.71 -8.33 -21.24
C MET A 185 -6.94 -8.25 -22.55
N HIS A 186 -7.49 -7.53 -23.53
CA HIS A 186 -6.81 -7.21 -24.79
C HIS A 186 -6.90 -5.71 -25.06
N LEU A 187 -5.80 -5.15 -25.55
CA LEU A 187 -5.82 -3.78 -26.07
C LEU A 187 -6.60 -3.75 -27.38
N SER A 188 -7.30 -2.67 -27.62
CA SER A 188 -8.10 -2.51 -28.83
C SER A 188 -7.24 -2.49 -30.12
N GLU A 189 -7.77 -2.95 -31.23
CA GLU A 189 -7.08 -2.88 -32.53
C GLU A 189 -6.68 -1.44 -32.95
N PRO A 190 -7.49 -0.39 -32.71
CA PRO A 190 -7.05 0.98 -32.98
C PRO A 190 -5.78 1.38 -32.23
N ALA A 191 -5.67 1.01 -30.94
CA ALA A 191 -4.49 1.31 -30.14
C ALA A 191 -3.26 0.51 -30.61
N LEU A 192 -3.44 -0.77 -30.97
CA LEU A 192 -2.37 -1.60 -31.52
C LEU A 192 -1.93 -1.10 -32.90
N ALA A 193 -2.86 -0.66 -33.73
CA ALA A 193 -2.55 -0.06 -35.03
C ALA A 193 -1.75 1.24 -34.87
N HIS A 194 -2.04 2.05 -33.85
CA HIS A 194 -1.28 3.25 -33.50
C HIS A 194 0.19 2.94 -33.15
N MET A 195 0.44 1.84 -32.43
CA MET A 195 1.79 1.37 -32.10
C MET A 195 2.56 0.85 -33.33
N GLY A 196 1.90 0.52 -34.43
CA GLY A 196 2.52 0.10 -35.69
C GLY A 196 3.44 -1.12 -35.55
N ALA A 197 4.73 -0.96 -35.84
CA ALA A 197 5.71 -2.03 -35.73
C ALA A 197 6.01 -2.45 -34.27
N ASP A 198 5.74 -1.60 -33.29
CA ASP A 198 5.97 -1.85 -31.86
C ASP A 198 4.81 -2.57 -31.16
N ARG A 199 3.74 -2.94 -31.89
CA ARG A 199 2.54 -3.62 -31.34
C ARG A 199 2.84 -4.92 -30.58
N GLU A 200 3.94 -5.58 -30.87
CA GLU A 200 4.36 -6.82 -30.22
C GLU A 200 5.22 -6.59 -28.97
N ARG A 201 5.62 -5.35 -28.70
CA ARG A 201 6.41 -5.03 -27.51
C ARG A 201 5.59 -5.22 -26.24
N THR A 202 6.33 -5.57 -25.18
CA THR A 202 5.76 -5.56 -23.83
C THR A 202 5.65 -4.13 -23.34
N ILE A 203 4.48 -3.75 -22.84
CA ILE A 203 4.22 -2.46 -22.19
C ILE A 203 3.75 -2.69 -20.75
N GLU A 204 4.08 -1.77 -19.86
CA GLU A 204 3.58 -1.72 -18.49
C GLU A 204 2.91 -0.38 -18.24
N VAL A 205 1.57 -0.38 -18.19
CA VAL A 205 0.79 0.80 -17.80
C VAL A 205 0.56 0.81 -16.30
N ARG A 206 0.35 1.99 -15.73
CA ARG A 206 0.22 2.20 -14.29
C ARG A 206 -0.99 3.02 -13.96
N GLY A 207 -1.62 2.69 -12.86
CA GLY A 207 -2.83 3.34 -12.41
C GLY A 207 -3.11 3.13 -10.95
N GLU A 208 -4.33 3.49 -10.56
CA GLU A 208 -4.85 3.30 -9.22
C GLU A 208 -6.05 2.36 -9.26
N VAL A 209 -6.05 1.35 -8.39
CA VAL A 209 -7.24 0.56 -8.07
C VAL A 209 -7.94 1.23 -6.91
N TYR A 210 -9.21 1.53 -7.06
CA TYR A 210 -10.01 2.17 -6.02
C TYR A 210 -11.33 1.44 -5.79
N MET A 211 -11.99 1.76 -4.69
CA MET A 211 -13.33 1.27 -4.40
C MET A 211 -14.32 2.44 -4.52
N PRO A 212 -15.33 2.35 -5.41
CA PRO A 212 -16.41 3.34 -5.47
C PRO A 212 -17.11 3.49 -4.11
N LYS A 213 -17.53 4.72 -3.77
CA LYS A 213 -18.18 5.04 -2.48
C LYS A 213 -19.42 4.18 -2.22
N GLY A 214 -20.24 3.95 -3.25
CA GLY A 214 -21.40 3.08 -3.13
C GLY A 214 -21.05 1.63 -2.80
N SER A 215 -19.95 1.11 -3.36
CA SER A 215 -19.45 -0.24 -3.06
C SER A 215 -18.84 -0.34 -1.66
N PHE A 216 -18.16 0.72 -1.20
CA PHE A 216 -17.62 0.80 0.16
C PHE A 216 -18.72 0.77 1.23
N VAL A 217 -19.79 1.55 1.07
CA VAL A 217 -20.94 1.55 1.99
C VAL A 217 -21.55 0.15 2.06
N ARG A 218 -21.86 -0.46 0.91
CA ARG A 218 -22.43 -1.81 0.83
C ARG A 218 -21.53 -2.86 1.52
N LEU A 219 -20.22 -2.76 1.32
CA LEU A 219 -19.25 -3.68 1.92
C LEU A 219 -19.21 -3.58 3.46
N ASN A 220 -19.32 -2.37 4.00
CA ASN A 220 -19.34 -2.16 5.44
C ASN A 220 -20.69 -2.57 6.05
N ASP A 221 -21.81 -2.34 5.37
CA ASP A 221 -23.12 -2.85 5.79
C ASP A 221 -23.13 -4.38 5.89
N GLU A 222 -22.49 -5.08 4.93
CA GLU A 222 -22.30 -6.54 4.97
C GLU A 222 -21.40 -6.98 6.14
N ALA A 223 -20.33 -6.23 6.41
CA ALA A 223 -19.43 -6.50 7.52
C ALA A 223 -20.15 -6.39 8.86
N ASP A 224 -20.92 -5.32 9.05
CA ASP A 224 -21.73 -5.09 10.25
C ASP A 224 -22.79 -6.20 10.44
N ALA A 225 -23.47 -6.60 9.37
CA ALA A 225 -24.47 -7.67 9.41
C ALA A 225 -23.86 -9.04 9.80
N GLU A 226 -22.60 -9.28 9.43
CA GLU A 226 -21.84 -10.50 9.76
C GLU A 226 -21.03 -10.39 11.06
N GLY A 227 -21.05 -9.24 11.75
CA GLY A 227 -20.29 -8.98 12.98
C GLY A 227 -18.79 -8.93 12.76
N ARG A 228 -18.36 -8.51 11.57
CA ARG A 228 -16.94 -8.26 11.23
C ARG A 228 -16.65 -6.77 11.38
N ASP A 229 -15.38 -6.44 11.64
CA ASP A 229 -14.95 -5.06 11.70
C ASP A 229 -15.07 -4.41 10.31
N PRO A 230 -15.67 -3.21 10.20
CA PRO A 230 -15.78 -2.48 8.95
C PRO A 230 -14.41 -1.93 8.51
N PHE A 231 -14.26 -1.70 7.22
CA PHE A 231 -13.09 -0.99 6.70
C PHE A 231 -13.12 0.49 7.08
N ALA A 232 -11.96 1.03 7.41
CA ALA A 232 -11.83 2.41 7.88
C ALA A 232 -12.09 3.46 6.78
N ASN A 233 -11.74 3.17 5.53
CA ASN A 233 -11.94 4.05 4.38
C ASN A 233 -11.91 3.26 3.05
N PRO A 234 -12.36 3.87 1.92
CA PRO A 234 -12.36 3.22 0.60
C PRO A 234 -10.98 2.73 0.13
N ARG A 235 -9.90 3.47 0.43
CA ARG A 235 -8.53 3.07 0.10
C ARG A 235 -8.13 1.78 0.79
N ASN A 236 -8.36 1.66 2.10
CA ASN A 236 -8.05 0.44 2.85
C ASN A 236 -8.93 -0.73 2.40
N ALA A 237 -10.19 -0.45 2.06
CA ALA A 237 -11.10 -1.44 1.50
C ALA A 237 -10.63 -1.93 0.12
N ALA A 238 -10.17 -1.03 -0.77
CA ALA A 238 -9.60 -1.38 -2.06
C ALA A 238 -8.34 -2.23 -1.90
N ALA A 239 -7.38 -1.78 -1.07
CA ALA A 239 -6.13 -2.49 -0.81
C ALA A 239 -6.37 -3.88 -0.22
N GLY A 240 -7.24 -4.00 0.79
CA GLY A 240 -7.62 -5.27 1.40
C GLY A 240 -8.39 -6.20 0.45
N SER A 241 -9.19 -5.63 -0.46
CA SER A 241 -9.95 -6.39 -1.46
C SER A 241 -9.08 -6.87 -2.62
N LEU A 242 -8.12 -6.08 -3.09
CA LEU A 242 -7.20 -6.49 -4.15
C LEU A 242 -6.22 -7.57 -3.68
N ARG A 243 -5.87 -7.61 -2.40
CA ARG A 243 -4.92 -8.57 -1.81
C ARG A 243 -5.61 -9.75 -1.14
N GLN A 244 -6.74 -10.21 -1.70
CA GLN A 244 -7.41 -11.43 -1.27
C GLN A 244 -6.74 -12.68 -1.84
N LYS A 245 -6.60 -13.71 -1.04
CA LYS A 245 -6.04 -15.00 -1.47
C LYS A 245 -6.94 -15.72 -2.47
N ASP A 246 -8.26 -15.56 -2.32
CA ASP A 246 -9.27 -16.07 -3.25
C ASP A 246 -9.77 -14.93 -4.16
N PRO A 247 -9.48 -14.95 -5.46
CA PRO A 247 -9.95 -13.94 -6.42
C PRO A 247 -11.47 -13.79 -6.48
N LYS A 248 -12.23 -14.81 -6.10
CA LYS A 248 -13.70 -14.74 -6.02
C LYS A 248 -14.18 -13.74 -4.97
N VAL A 249 -13.39 -13.54 -3.93
CA VAL A 249 -13.68 -12.49 -2.93
C VAL A 249 -13.47 -11.12 -3.56
N THR A 250 -12.37 -10.91 -4.28
CA THR A 250 -12.10 -9.65 -5.02
C THR A 250 -13.21 -9.37 -6.03
N ALA A 251 -13.66 -10.36 -6.79
CA ALA A 251 -14.73 -10.23 -7.79
C ALA A 251 -16.05 -9.66 -7.24
N ARG A 252 -16.34 -9.87 -5.94
CA ARG A 252 -17.56 -9.37 -5.27
C ARG A 252 -17.42 -7.96 -4.71
N ARG A 253 -16.22 -7.37 -4.79
CA ARG A 253 -15.89 -6.10 -4.14
C ARG A 253 -16.10 -4.88 -5.03
N ASP A 254 -16.46 -5.08 -6.31
CA ASP A 254 -16.70 -4.03 -7.32
C ASP A 254 -15.58 -2.97 -7.33
N LEU A 255 -14.33 -3.42 -7.43
CA LEU A 255 -13.19 -2.54 -7.61
C LEU A 255 -13.20 -1.93 -9.02
N ALA A 256 -12.67 -0.73 -9.14
CA ALA A 256 -12.48 -0.03 -10.40
C ALA A 256 -11.06 0.53 -10.52
N THR A 257 -10.66 0.95 -11.73
CA THR A 257 -9.32 1.46 -12.01
C THR A 257 -9.36 2.81 -12.72
N PHE A 258 -8.32 3.62 -12.50
CA PHE A 258 -7.95 4.70 -13.41
C PHE A 258 -6.48 4.55 -13.78
N ILE A 259 -6.19 4.48 -15.08
CA ILE A 259 -4.83 4.38 -15.61
C ILE A 259 -4.35 5.75 -16.03
N TYR A 260 -3.10 6.12 -15.63
CA TYR A 260 -2.59 7.48 -15.76
C TYR A 260 -1.09 7.58 -16.10
N ALA A 261 -0.36 6.46 -16.17
CA ALA A 261 1.07 6.45 -16.46
C ALA A 261 1.50 5.16 -17.17
N ILE A 262 2.70 5.17 -17.72
CA ILE A 262 3.34 4.03 -18.40
C ILE A 262 4.83 4.00 -18.02
N ALA A 263 5.43 2.82 -18.08
CA ALA A 263 6.84 2.62 -17.78
C ALA A 263 7.76 3.14 -18.90
N ASP A 264 7.32 3.01 -20.15
CA ASP A 264 8.05 3.41 -21.35
C ASP A 264 7.06 3.90 -22.42
N THR A 265 7.23 5.14 -22.89
CA THR A 265 6.36 5.76 -23.89
C THR A 265 6.78 5.49 -25.33
N ASP A 266 8.02 5.03 -25.57
CA ASP A 266 8.58 4.83 -26.91
C ASP A 266 7.68 3.98 -27.81
N PRO A 267 7.11 2.83 -27.34
CA PRO A 267 6.27 1.99 -28.19
C PRO A 267 4.96 2.64 -28.63
N LEU A 268 4.55 3.73 -27.98
CA LEU A 268 3.26 4.36 -28.23
C LEU A 268 3.33 5.51 -29.23
N HIS A 269 4.54 5.98 -29.57
CA HIS A 269 4.73 7.13 -30.47
C HIS A 269 3.90 8.38 -30.10
N VAL A 270 3.73 8.61 -28.79
CA VAL A 270 3.03 9.78 -28.22
C VAL A 270 4.03 10.77 -27.64
N HIS A 271 3.72 12.06 -27.68
CA HIS A 271 4.66 13.13 -27.35
C HIS A 271 4.25 13.93 -26.12
N SER A 272 3.06 13.71 -25.60
CA SER A 272 2.55 14.42 -24.43
C SER A 272 1.72 13.53 -23.51
N GLN A 273 1.57 13.97 -22.26
CA GLN A 273 0.69 13.33 -21.29
C GLN A 273 -0.75 13.27 -21.80
N ARG A 274 -1.21 14.33 -22.46
CA ARG A 274 -2.57 14.37 -23.03
C ARG A 274 -2.76 13.33 -24.12
N GLU A 275 -1.85 13.25 -25.09
CA GLU A 275 -1.89 12.24 -26.15
C GLU A 275 -1.84 10.82 -25.58
N PHE A 276 -1.03 10.61 -24.54
CA PHE A 276 -0.96 9.33 -23.84
C PHE A 276 -2.31 8.96 -23.19
N LEU A 277 -2.96 9.89 -22.48
CA LEU A 277 -4.27 9.63 -21.89
C LEU A 277 -5.35 9.35 -22.96
N ASP A 278 -5.28 9.99 -24.11
CA ASP A 278 -6.18 9.73 -25.22
C ASP A 278 -5.89 8.35 -25.85
N TRP A 279 -4.61 7.95 -25.95
CA TRP A 279 -4.23 6.60 -26.36
C TRP A 279 -4.77 5.55 -25.36
N LEU A 280 -4.66 5.78 -24.06
CA LEU A 280 -5.20 4.86 -23.03
C LEU A 280 -6.71 4.64 -23.21
N ARG A 281 -7.48 5.70 -23.46
CA ARG A 281 -8.92 5.59 -23.75
C ARG A 281 -9.16 4.74 -25.00
N SER A 282 -8.40 5.00 -26.06
CA SER A 282 -8.49 4.22 -27.29
C SER A 282 -8.12 2.76 -27.09
N ALA A 283 -7.20 2.45 -26.16
CA ALA A 283 -6.76 1.10 -25.83
C ALA A 283 -7.77 0.31 -24.97
N GLY A 284 -8.81 0.97 -24.44
CA GLY A 284 -9.84 0.36 -23.63
C GLY A 284 -9.66 0.52 -22.12
N PHE A 285 -8.74 1.38 -21.68
CA PHE A 285 -8.55 1.67 -20.25
C PHE A 285 -9.50 2.75 -19.76
N SER A 286 -9.92 2.60 -18.50
CA SER A 286 -10.55 3.70 -17.75
C SER A 286 -9.52 4.78 -17.47
N VAL A 287 -9.77 5.99 -17.97
CA VAL A 287 -9.01 7.20 -17.69
C VAL A 287 -9.94 8.18 -17.00
N ASN A 288 -9.49 8.79 -15.90
CA ASN A 288 -10.32 9.78 -15.21
C ASN A 288 -10.83 10.86 -16.16
N PRO A 289 -12.14 11.13 -16.18
CA PRO A 289 -12.71 12.15 -17.09
C PRO A 289 -12.30 13.58 -16.69
N ASN A 290 -11.98 13.81 -15.41
CA ASN A 290 -11.62 15.12 -14.87
C ASN A 290 -10.11 15.38 -15.06
N VAL A 291 -9.72 15.65 -16.29
CA VAL A 291 -8.35 16.00 -16.70
C VAL A 291 -8.39 17.29 -17.48
N ALA A 292 -7.52 18.23 -17.12
CA ALA A 292 -7.38 19.49 -17.84
C ALA A 292 -5.96 19.70 -18.37
N ARG A 293 -5.83 20.30 -19.55
CA ARG A 293 -4.59 20.87 -20.05
C ARG A 293 -4.56 22.34 -19.71
N CYS A 294 -3.58 22.77 -18.93
CA CYS A 294 -3.42 24.13 -18.44
C CYS A 294 -2.21 24.77 -19.11
N ALA A 295 -2.42 25.93 -19.73
CA ALA A 295 -1.37 26.70 -20.42
C ALA A 295 -0.67 27.67 -19.47
N THR A 296 -1.26 27.97 -18.32
CA THR A 296 -0.77 28.96 -17.37
C THR A 296 -0.87 28.46 -15.93
N PRO A 297 -0.03 28.97 -14.99
CA PRO A 297 -0.18 28.70 -13.55
C PRO A 297 -1.58 29.05 -13.00
N ALA A 298 -2.20 30.11 -13.51
CA ALA A 298 -3.55 30.51 -13.09
C ALA A 298 -4.61 29.43 -13.42
N GLU A 299 -4.51 28.79 -14.58
CA GLU A 299 -5.40 27.69 -14.94
C GLU A 299 -5.15 26.45 -14.08
N VAL A 300 -3.90 26.20 -13.67
CA VAL A 300 -3.56 25.13 -12.70
C VAL A 300 -4.23 25.39 -11.36
N HIS A 301 -4.16 26.62 -10.84
CA HIS A 301 -4.84 27.01 -9.59
C HIS A 301 -6.35 26.86 -9.68
N GLU A 302 -6.94 27.31 -10.80
CA GLU A 302 -8.38 27.18 -11.03
C GLU A 302 -8.81 25.71 -11.00
N PHE A 303 -8.06 24.82 -11.66
CA PHE A 303 -8.34 23.39 -11.64
C PHE A 303 -8.23 22.82 -10.21
N CYS A 304 -7.20 23.19 -9.46
CA CYS A 304 -7.03 22.76 -8.06
C CYS A 304 -8.19 23.22 -7.18
N ALA A 305 -8.64 24.46 -7.34
CA ALA A 305 -9.77 25.02 -6.59
C ALA A 305 -11.09 24.30 -6.92
N GLN A 306 -11.37 24.09 -8.20
CA GLN A 306 -12.56 23.35 -8.66
C GLN A 306 -12.55 21.90 -8.18
N ALA A 307 -11.40 21.22 -8.24
CA ALA A 307 -11.26 19.85 -7.76
C ALA A 307 -11.52 19.73 -6.23
N LEU A 308 -11.06 20.71 -5.45
CA LEU A 308 -11.34 20.78 -4.01
C LEU A 308 -12.84 21.03 -3.73
N GLU A 309 -13.46 21.96 -4.44
CA GLU A 309 -14.88 22.31 -4.28
C GLU A 309 -15.80 21.13 -4.58
N HIS A 310 -15.51 20.40 -5.68
CA HIS A 310 -16.33 19.28 -6.15
C HIS A 310 -15.89 17.90 -5.64
N ARG A 311 -14.93 17.85 -4.71
CA ARG A 311 -14.43 16.58 -4.11
C ARG A 311 -15.55 15.69 -3.61
N GLY A 312 -16.60 16.29 -3.02
CA GLY A 312 -17.74 15.57 -2.46
C GLY A 312 -18.66 14.93 -3.49
N ASP A 313 -18.70 15.45 -4.71
CA ASP A 313 -19.62 15.01 -5.77
C ASP A 313 -19.13 13.75 -6.50
N LEU A 314 -17.87 13.37 -6.30
CA LEU A 314 -17.26 12.21 -6.95
C LEU A 314 -17.66 10.91 -6.25
N ASP A 315 -17.87 9.84 -7.03
CA ASP A 315 -18.11 8.48 -6.52
C ASP A 315 -16.82 7.76 -6.06
N TYR A 316 -15.73 8.47 -5.97
CA TYR A 316 -14.42 7.99 -5.46
C TYR A 316 -13.75 9.08 -4.65
N ASP A 317 -12.80 8.68 -3.79
CA ASP A 317 -12.04 9.62 -2.99
C ASP A 317 -10.80 10.13 -3.73
N ILE A 318 -10.49 11.40 -3.52
CA ILE A 318 -9.29 12.08 -3.99
C ILE A 318 -8.62 12.80 -2.82
N ASP A 319 -7.28 12.80 -2.80
CA ASP A 319 -6.46 13.46 -1.78
C ASP A 319 -5.71 14.69 -2.32
N GLY A 320 -5.95 15.05 -3.58
CA GLY A 320 -5.29 16.19 -4.23
C GLY A 320 -5.43 16.20 -5.74
N VAL A 321 -4.53 16.94 -6.37
CA VAL A 321 -4.37 17.06 -7.82
C VAL A 321 -2.92 16.74 -8.18
N VAL A 322 -2.70 15.97 -9.24
CA VAL A 322 -1.37 15.75 -9.81
C VAL A 322 -1.19 16.71 -10.98
N VAL A 323 -0.19 17.58 -10.87
CA VAL A 323 0.20 18.49 -11.95
C VAL A 323 1.45 17.94 -12.63
N LYS A 324 1.37 17.70 -13.93
CA LYS A 324 2.45 17.14 -14.75
C LYS A 324 2.81 18.12 -15.87
N VAL A 325 4.07 18.24 -16.22
CA VAL A 325 4.48 18.88 -17.47
C VAL A 325 3.95 18.03 -18.63
N ASP A 326 3.23 18.62 -19.56
CA ASP A 326 2.51 17.89 -20.61
C ASP A 326 3.44 17.24 -21.65
N SER A 327 4.50 17.93 -22.08
CA SER A 327 5.46 17.43 -23.08
C SER A 327 6.41 16.39 -22.51
N PHE A 328 6.47 15.19 -23.09
CA PHE A 328 7.39 14.13 -22.68
C PHE A 328 8.86 14.51 -22.91
N GLN A 329 9.17 15.29 -23.96
CA GLN A 329 10.53 15.78 -24.15
C GLN A 329 10.94 16.71 -22.99
N GLN A 330 10.08 17.61 -22.55
CA GLN A 330 10.34 18.48 -21.42
C GLN A 330 10.43 17.68 -20.09
N GLN A 331 9.65 16.59 -19.95
CA GLN A 331 9.80 15.69 -18.80
C GLN A 331 11.18 15.03 -18.77
N LEU A 332 11.70 14.59 -19.92
CA LEU A 332 13.07 14.04 -20.03
C LEU A 332 14.13 15.09 -19.69
N ASP A 333 13.96 16.33 -20.16
CA ASP A 333 14.90 17.42 -19.91
C ASP A 333 14.98 17.77 -18.41
N LEU A 334 13.86 17.73 -17.68
CA LEU A 334 13.79 17.94 -16.23
C LEU A 334 14.31 16.74 -15.43
N GLY A 335 14.08 15.53 -15.91
CA GLY A 335 14.54 14.30 -15.32
C GLY A 335 13.94 13.98 -13.95
N PHE A 336 14.72 13.27 -13.14
CA PHE A 336 14.30 12.72 -11.85
C PHE A 336 15.27 13.11 -10.73
N THR A 337 14.77 13.11 -9.51
CA THR A 337 15.58 13.00 -8.29
C THR A 337 15.74 11.52 -7.92
N ALA A 338 16.46 11.22 -6.85
CA ALA A 338 16.53 9.83 -6.33
C ALA A 338 15.14 9.28 -5.89
N ARG A 339 14.17 10.16 -5.62
CA ARG A 339 12.87 9.81 -5.03
C ARG A 339 11.67 10.10 -5.93
N ALA A 340 11.72 11.15 -6.73
CA ALA A 340 10.56 11.68 -7.45
C ALA A 340 10.94 12.25 -8.84
N PRO A 341 10.00 12.30 -9.81
CA PRO A 341 10.16 13.05 -11.04
C PRO A 341 10.15 14.56 -10.74
N ARG A 342 10.99 15.34 -11.45
CA ARG A 342 11.01 16.79 -11.32
C ARG A 342 9.88 17.47 -12.09
N TRP A 343 9.28 16.75 -13.03
CA TRP A 343 8.24 17.20 -13.95
C TRP A 343 6.80 16.95 -13.47
N ALA A 344 6.64 16.40 -12.24
CA ALA A 344 5.33 16.19 -11.65
C ALA A 344 5.37 16.56 -10.16
N ILE A 345 4.24 17.09 -9.67
CA ILE A 345 4.00 17.38 -8.26
C ILE A 345 2.57 17.00 -7.89
N ALA A 346 2.37 16.55 -6.66
CA ALA A 346 1.07 16.30 -6.09
C ALA A 346 0.67 17.46 -5.17
N PHE A 347 -0.26 18.30 -5.62
CA PHE A 347 -0.89 19.31 -4.76
C PHE A 347 -1.89 18.62 -3.84
N LYS A 348 -1.63 18.62 -2.55
CA LYS A 348 -2.46 17.99 -1.53
C LYS A 348 -3.58 18.93 -1.08
N PHE A 349 -4.78 18.38 -0.96
CA PHE A 349 -5.86 19.14 -0.36
C PHE A 349 -5.62 19.37 1.13
N PRO A 350 -6.09 20.50 1.67
CA PRO A 350 -6.05 20.72 3.10
C PRO A 350 -6.73 19.54 3.83
N PRO A 351 -6.10 19.00 4.88
CA PRO A 351 -6.68 17.91 5.63
C PRO A 351 -8.00 18.34 6.30
N GLU A 352 -8.95 17.40 6.39
CA GLU A 352 -10.17 17.61 7.13
C GLU A 352 -9.87 17.77 8.62
N GLU A 353 -10.26 18.90 9.21
CA GLU A 353 -10.09 19.18 10.63
C GLU A 353 -11.38 18.94 11.41
N LYS A 354 -11.27 18.32 12.59
CA LYS A 354 -12.37 18.11 13.53
C LYS A 354 -11.96 18.50 14.93
N GLN A 355 -12.95 18.91 15.73
CA GLN A 355 -12.75 19.18 17.14
C GLN A 355 -13.18 17.98 17.98
N THR A 356 -12.38 17.66 18.99
CA THR A 356 -12.66 16.61 19.98
C THR A 356 -12.07 16.99 21.33
N VAL A 357 -12.42 16.26 22.40
CA VAL A 357 -11.92 16.53 23.75
C VAL A 357 -10.73 15.62 24.05
N LEU A 358 -9.58 16.22 24.37
CA LEU A 358 -8.40 15.51 24.85
C LEU A 358 -8.63 15.03 26.28
N ARG A 359 -8.65 13.71 26.46
CA ARG A 359 -8.92 13.08 27.76
C ARG A 359 -7.67 12.92 28.60
N GLU A 360 -6.62 12.40 28.00
CA GLU A 360 -5.37 12.06 28.67
C GLU A 360 -4.19 12.16 27.71
N ILE A 361 -3.02 12.51 28.21
CA ILE A 361 -1.75 12.39 27.50
C ILE A 361 -0.99 11.20 28.10
N ARG A 362 -1.06 10.06 27.44
CA ARG A 362 -0.42 8.82 27.87
C ARG A 362 1.00 8.71 27.33
N ILE A 363 1.92 8.14 28.11
CA ILE A 363 3.26 7.84 27.67
C ILE A 363 3.33 6.41 27.09
N GLN A 364 3.79 6.33 25.85
CA GLN A 364 4.25 5.08 25.24
C GLN A 364 5.77 4.98 25.37
N VAL A 365 6.27 3.82 25.82
CA VAL A 365 7.70 3.55 25.96
C VAL A 365 8.14 2.69 24.79
N GLY A 366 8.98 3.27 23.91
CA GLY A 366 9.51 2.58 22.73
C GLY A 366 10.65 1.60 23.08
N ARG A 367 11.08 0.81 22.10
CA ARG A 367 12.13 -0.23 22.22
C ARG A 367 13.48 0.30 22.73
N THR A 368 13.79 1.55 22.47
CA THR A 368 15.03 2.23 22.92
C THR A 368 14.85 2.98 24.24
N GLY A 369 13.73 2.74 24.93
CA GLY A 369 13.37 3.41 26.17
C GLY A 369 12.81 4.82 25.99
N VAL A 370 12.70 5.36 24.78
CA VAL A 370 12.15 6.70 24.53
C VAL A 370 10.70 6.77 24.97
N LEU A 371 10.39 7.79 25.79
CA LEU A 371 9.05 8.10 26.23
C LEU A 371 8.38 9.03 25.21
N THR A 372 7.37 8.52 24.51
CA THR A 372 6.61 9.28 23.51
C THR A 372 5.23 9.59 24.05
N PRO A 373 4.87 10.89 24.21
CA PRO A 373 3.52 11.26 24.61
C PRO A 373 2.53 11.04 23.45
N VAL A 374 1.38 10.47 23.79
CA VAL A 374 0.28 10.16 22.88
C VAL A 374 -1.00 10.79 23.46
N ALA A 375 -1.66 11.63 22.67
CA ALA A 375 -2.97 12.18 22.98
C ALA A 375 -4.03 11.09 22.87
N GLU A 376 -4.81 10.84 23.91
CA GLU A 376 -6.03 10.05 23.89
C GLU A 376 -7.24 10.99 24.00
N PHE A 377 -8.16 10.92 23.02
CA PHE A 377 -9.28 11.84 22.92
C PHE A 377 -10.59 11.12 22.55
N ASP A 378 -11.71 11.80 22.72
CA ASP A 378 -13.00 11.22 22.33
C ASP A 378 -12.98 10.83 20.86
N PRO A 379 -13.46 9.62 20.50
CA PRO A 379 -13.46 9.17 19.12
C PRO A 379 -14.15 10.16 18.19
N VAL A 380 -13.50 10.50 17.08
CA VAL A 380 -14.02 11.43 16.09
C VAL A 380 -13.70 10.93 14.68
N THR A 381 -14.66 11.08 13.77
CA THR A 381 -14.46 10.68 12.37
C THR A 381 -13.81 11.81 11.58
N VAL A 382 -12.65 11.52 11.00
CA VAL A 382 -11.87 12.43 10.15
C VAL A 382 -11.48 11.71 8.87
N ALA A 383 -11.77 12.30 7.72
CA ALA A 383 -11.51 11.72 6.41
C ALA A 383 -11.93 10.24 6.35
N GLY A 384 -13.20 9.96 6.70
CA GLY A 384 -13.83 8.64 6.59
C GLY A 384 -13.36 7.59 7.59
N SER A 385 -12.46 7.88 8.52
CA SER A 385 -12.06 6.95 9.58
C SER A 385 -12.18 7.53 10.97
N THR A 386 -12.55 6.69 11.95
CA THR A 386 -12.63 7.09 13.35
C THR A 386 -11.26 7.00 14.00
N ILE A 387 -10.81 8.12 14.57
CA ILE A 387 -9.56 8.23 15.32
C ILE A 387 -9.83 8.58 16.77
N ALA A 388 -9.05 8.05 17.69
CA ALA A 388 -9.15 8.31 19.13
C ALA A 388 -7.79 8.60 19.77
N ARG A 389 -6.70 8.50 19.00
CA ARG A 389 -5.33 8.72 19.47
C ARG A 389 -4.49 9.39 18.40
N ALA A 390 -3.55 10.23 18.82
CA ALA A 390 -2.55 10.84 17.96
C ALA A 390 -1.24 11.03 18.73
N THR A 391 -0.10 10.89 18.02
CA THR A 391 1.19 11.17 18.65
C THR A 391 1.36 12.67 18.92
N LEU A 392 1.96 13.00 20.06
CA LEU A 392 2.42 14.36 20.39
C LEU A 392 3.94 14.48 20.26
N HIS A 393 4.61 13.44 19.73
CA HIS A 393 6.03 13.34 19.45
C HIS A 393 6.93 13.49 20.69
N ASN A 394 6.92 14.63 21.36
CA ASN A 394 7.76 14.93 22.53
C ASN A 394 7.18 16.09 23.37
N ILE A 395 7.81 16.39 24.49
CA ILE A 395 7.36 17.47 25.41
C ILE A 395 7.44 18.85 24.76
N ASP A 396 8.42 19.09 23.89
CA ASP A 396 8.59 20.39 23.24
C ASP A 396 7.45 20.70 22.27
N GLU A 397 6.96 19.67 21.56
CA GLU A 397 5.76 19.77 20.72
C GLU A 397 4.50 20.05 21.53
N ILE A 398 4.33 19.42 22.70
CA ILE A 398 3.21 19.70 23.61
C ILE A 398 3.25 21.17 24.05
N ARG A 399 4.44 21.67 24.43
CA ARG A 399 4.66 23.07 24.82
C ARG A 399 4.43 24.02 23.66
N ARG A 400 4.97 23.71 22.50
CA ARG A 400 4.84 24.53 21.28
C ARG A 400 3.37 24.65 20.86
N LYS A 401 2.65 23.53 20.86
CA LYS A 401 1.22 23.48 20.54
C LYS A 401 0.35 23.98 21.69
N ASN A 402 0.91 24.16 22.89
CA ASN A 402 0.23 24.58 24.11
C ASN A 402 -1.01 23.72 24.41
N VAL A 403 -0.87 22.40 24.33
CA VAL A 403 -1.96 21.43 24.53
C VAL A 403 -1.95 20.94 25.98
N ARG A 404 -3.14 20.83 26.58
CA ARG A 404 -3.35 20.36 27.96
C ARG A 404 -4.46 19.33 28.02
N GLU A 405 -4.41 18.45 28.99
CA GLU A 405 -5.50 17.51 29.25
C GLU A 405 -6.81 18.27 29.58
N GLY A 406 -7.92 17.80 29.03
CA GLY A 406 -9.21 18.46 29.12
C GLY A 406 -9.48 19.50 28.03
N ASP A 407 -8.49 19.89 27.24
CA ASP A 407 -8.70 20.83 26.12
C ASP A 407 -9.66 20.26 25.08
N THR A 408 -10.46 21.13 24.47
CA THR A 408 -11.00 20.87 23.15
C THR A 408 -9.86 21.08 22.15
N ILE A 409 -9.45 20.03 21.44
CA ILE A 409 -8.37 20.05 20.48
C ILE A 409 -8.89 19.95 19.04
N ILE A 410 -8.14 20.51 18.09
CA ILE A 410 -8.34 20.30 16.66
C ILE A 410 -7.45 19.15 16.26
N VAL A 411 -8.02 18.17 15.56
CA VAL A 411 -7.30 17.01 15.03
C VAL A 411 -7.53 16.90 13.55
N HIS A 412 -6.51 16.43 12.84
CA HIS A 412 -6.58 16.08 11.43
C HIS A 412 -5.79 14.79 11.15
N LYS A 413 -5.76 14.38 9.90
CA LYS A 413 -4.88 13.30 9.44
C LYS A 413 -3.84 13.87 8.47
N ALA A 414 -2.59 13.91 8.86
CA ALA A 414 -1.50 14.33 7.99
C ALA A 414 -1.39 13.37 6.79
N GLY A 415 -1.50 13.92 5.58
CA GLY A 415 -1.52 13.15 4.34
C GLY A 415 -2.69 12.15 4.27
N ASP A 416 -3.81 12.46 4.92
CA ASP A 416 -5.01 11.60 5.06
C ASP A 416 -4.76 10.22 5.72
N VAL A 417 -3.60 10.01 6.35
CA VAL A 417 -3.16 8.73 6.94
C VAL A 417 -2.92 8.82 8.43
N ILE A 418 -2.07 9.74 8.88
CA ILE A 418 -1.55 9.78 10.27
C ILE A 418 -2.34 10.79 11.10
N PRO A 419 -3.03 10.36 12.19
CA PRO A 419 -3.69 11.28 13.10
C PRO A 419 -2.69 12.24 13.77
N GLU A 420 -2.99 13.53 13.76
CA GLU A 420 -2.20 14.58 14.38
C GLU A 420 -3.07 15.58 15.13
N VAL A 421 -2.57 16.08 16.26
CA VAL A 421 -3.16 17.17 17.00
C VAL A 421 -2.61 18.49 16.45
N VAL A 422 -3.47 19.32 15.90
CA VAL A 422 -3.10 20.66 15.39
C VAL A 422 -2.81 21.60 16.57
N GLY A 423 -3.76 21.70 17.53
CA GLY A 423 -3.67 22.54 18.70
C GLY A 423 -4.98 22.63 19.47
N PRO A 424 -5.02 23.41 20.57
CA PRO A 424 -6.21 23.60 21.37
C PRO A 424 -7.11 24.71 20.80
N VAL A 425 -8.41 24.59 21.05
CA VAL A 425 -9.38 25.68 20.90
C VAL A 425 -9.40 26.48 22.20
N LEU A 426 -8.59 27.54 22.27
CA LEU A 426 -8.32 28.29 23.51
C LEU A 426 -9.57 28.83 24.19
N ASP A 427 -10.57 29.24 23.42
CA ASP A 427 -11.85 29.76 23.96
C ASP A 427 -12.68 28.69 24.68
N LYS A 428 -12.36 27.40 24.45
CA LYS A 428 -13.04 26.25 25.09
C LYS A 428 -12.21 25.59 26.19
N ARG A 429 -11.04 26.17 26.53
CA ARG A 429 -10.14 25.58 27.52
C ARG A 429 -10.74 25.63 28.90
N PRO A 430 -10.74 24.53 29.69
CA PRO A 430 -11.14 24.52 31.08
C PRO A 430 -10.26 25.47 31.91
N ALA A 431 -10.88 26.23 32.85
CA ALA A 431 -10.17 27.22 33.65
C ALA A 431 -9.14 26.61 34.63
N ASP A 432 -9.31 25.33 34.96
CA ASP A 432 -8.47 24.56 35.88
C ASP A 432 -7.43 23.70 35.17
N SER A 433 -7.29 23.84 33.84
CA SER A 433 -6.30 23.09 33.08
C SER A 433 -4.86 23.49 33.45
N VAL A 434 -3.97 22.50 33.59
CA VAL A 434 -2.56 22.67 33.96
C VAL A 434 -1.64 22.24 32.84
N ASP A 435 -0.40 22.79 32.82
CA ASP A 435 0.59 22.37 31.86
C ASP A 435 1.01 20.92 32.13
N TRP A 436 0.96 20.10 31.08
CA TRP A 436 1.36 18.72 31.17
C TRP A 436 2.88 18.59 31.36
N GLN A 437 3.31 17.68 32.22
CA GLN A 437 4.71 17.47 32.54
C GLN A 437 5.11 16.02 32.21
N MET A 438 6.33 15.84 31.71
CA MET A 438 6.91 14.51 31.50
C MET A 438 7.06 13.82 32.87
N PRO A 439 6.66 12.56 33.03
CA PRO A 439 6.84 11.84 34.28
C PRO A 439 8.32 11.61 34.60
N GLU A 440 8.68 11.72 35.88
CA GLU A 440 10.05 11.49 36.38
C GLU A 440 10.38 9.99 36.46
N VAL A 441 9.37 9.13 36.43
CA VAL A 441 9.53 7.68 36.45
C VAL A 441 8.80 7.04 35.28
N CYS A 442 9.35 5.94 34.78
CA CYS A 442 8.74 5.17 33.71
C CYS A 442 7.38 4.60 34.17
N PRO A 443 6.27 4.88 33.44
CA PRO A 443 4.95 4.42 33.85
C PRO A 443 4.79 2.91 33.80
N VAL A 444 5.71 2.18 33.13
CA VAL A 444 5.61 0.73 32.97
C VAL A 444 6.43 -0.04 34.02
N CYS A 445 7.65 0.41 34.30
CA CYS A 445 8.54 -0.31 35.22
C CYS A 445 8.91 0.46 36.50
N GLY A 446 8.49 1.73 36.64
CA GLY A 446 8.80 2.56 37.80
C GLY A 446 10.24 3.06 37.90
N SER A 447 11.10 2.69 36.98
CA SER A 447 12.50 3.14 36.99
C SER A 447 12.62 4.62 36.65
N PRO A 448 13.65 5.33 37.14
CA PRO A 448 13.87 6.74 36.81
C PRO A 448 13.94 6.98 35.29
N VAL A 449 13.40 8.12 34.87
CA VAL A 449 13.50 8.62 33.49
C VAL A 449 14.68 9.57 33.40
N VAL A 450 15.52 9.40 32.39
CA VAL A 450 16.70 10.22 32.17
C VAL A 450 16.47 11.10 30.93
N HIS A 451 16.90 12.34 31.06
CA HIS A 451 16.96 13.33 29.97
C HIS A 451 18.41 13.80 29.86
N GLU A 452 19.04 13.55 28.72
CA GLU A 452 20.42 13.99 28.47
C GLU A 452 20.44 15.41 27.92
N ASP A 453 21.40 16.22 28.39
CA ASP A 453 21.55 17.60 27.92
C ASP A 453 21.79 17.64 26.39
N GLY A 454 20.95 18.41 25.71
CA GLY A 454 20.99 18.52 24.23
C GLY A 454 20.21 17.45 23.46
N GLU A 455 19.60 16.47 24.13
CA GLU A 455 18.62 15.57 23.52
C GLU A 455 17.18 16.00 23.85
N VAL A 456 16.27 15.89 22.90
CA VAL A 456 14.83 16.15 23.11
C VAL A 456 14.14 14.95 23.81
N ALA A 457 14.76 13.77 23.75
CA ALA A 457 14.15 12.51 24.16
C ALA A 457 14.33 12.23 25.66
N TYR A 458 13.24 11.95 26.35
CA TYR A 458 13.21 11.35 27.69
C TYR A 458 13.25 9.83 27.56
N ARG A 459 14.03 9.15 28.43
CA ARG A 459 14.26 7.70 28.30
C ARG A 459 14.12 6.94 29.62
N CYS A 460 13.44 5.82 29.56
CA CYS A 460 13.58 4.76 30.56
C CYS A 460 14.89 4.00 30.28
N VAL A 461 15.82 4.00 31.24
CA VAL A 461 17.12 3.33 31.11
C VAL A 461 17.13 1.89 31.62
N SER A 462 16.00 1.39 32.12
CA SER A 462 15.91 0.04 32.63
C SER A 462 15.91 -0.98 31.49
N ILE A 463 16.90 -1.88 31.52
CA ILE A 463 17.02 -3.01 30.58
C ILE A 463 15.88 -4.01 30.77
N ASP A 464 15.34 -4.13 31.99
CA ASP A 464 14.27 -5.05 32.34
C ASP A 464 12.87 -4.44 32.20
N CYS A 465 12.76 -3.30 31.51
CA CYS A 465 11.46 -2.68 31.28
C CYS A 465 10.59 -3.54 30.34
N PRO A 466 9.42 -4.04 30.80
CA PRO A 466 8.57 -4.92 29.99
C PRO A 466 8.13 -4.29 28.66
N ALA A 467 7.92 -2.96 28.63
CA ALA A 467 7.56 -2.27 27.39
C ALA A 467 8.71 -2.30 26.36
N GLN A 468 9.96 -2.18 26.80
CA GLN A 468 11.12 -2.27 25.91
C GLN A 468 11.31 -3.70 25.39
N LEU A 469 11.07 -4.71 26.24
CA LEU A 469 11.10 -6.11 25.82
C LEU A 469 10.10 -6.35 24.69
N LYS A 470 8.83 -6.01 24.91
CA LYS A 470 7.77 -6.18 23.92
C LYS A 470 8.13 -5.52 22.57
N GLU A 471 8.53 -4.26 22.62
CA GLU A 471 8.87 -3.51 21.40
C GLU A 471 10.10 -4.08 20.67
N ARG A 472 11.10 -4.61 21.40
CA ARG A 472 12.24 -5.32 20.79
C ARG A 472 11.81 -6.60 20.10
N LEU A 473 10.93 -7.37 20.72
CA LEU A 473 10.38 -8.61 20.16
C LEU A 473 9.54 -8.35 18.91
N LEU A 474 8.67 -7.32 18.94
CA LEU A 474 7.88 -6.91 17.79
C LEU A 474 8.74 -6.37 16.64
N HIS A 475 9.78 -5.61 16.96
CA HIS A 475 10.73 -5.15 15.95
C HIS A 475 11.44 -6.33 15.29
N TRP A 476 11.92 -7.31 16.07
CA TRP A 476 12.58 -8.50 15.55
C TRP A 476 11.73 -9.23 14.51
N VAL A 477 10.46 -9.49 14.81
CA VAL A 477 9.56 -10.24 13.93
C VAL A 477 9.00 -9.40 12.78
N SER A 478 9.22 -8.07 12.78
CA SER A 478 8.63 -7.16 11.79
C SER A 478 9.10 -7.45 10.35
N ARG A 479 8.30 -7.00 9.37
CA ARG A 479 8.56 -7.17 7.92
C ARG A 479 9.93 -6.61 7.47
N GLY A 480 10.41 -5.54 8.12
CA GLY A 480 11.72 -4.92 7.83
C GLY A 480 12.90 -5.73 8.38
N CYS A 481 12.66 -6.62 9.33
CA CYS A 481 13.64 -7.42 10.06
C CYS A 481 13.56 -8.90 9.67
N MET A 482 13.12 -9.76 10.58
CA MET A 482 13.09 -11.20 10.36
C MET A 482 11.86 -11.66 9.57
N ASP A 483 10.85 -10.80 9.37
CA ASP A 483 9.66 -11.01 8.55
C ASP A 483 8.88 -12.28 8.91
N VAL A 484 8.46 -12.35 10.16
CA VAL A 484 7.72 -13.52 10.70
C VAL A 484 6.23 -13.20 10.71
N ASP A 485 5.49 -13.67 9.71
CA ASP A 485 4.05 -13.48 9.64
C ASP A 485 3.32 -14.29 10.73
N GLY A 486 2.32 -13.66 11.34
CA GLY A 486 1.51 -14.26 12.40
C GLY A 486 1.96 -13.94 13.83
N LEU A 487 3.13 -13.31 14.02
CA LEU A 487 3.59 -12.80 15.32
C LEU A 487 3.28 -11.30 15.45
N GLY A 488 2.02 -10.97 15.63
CA GLY A 488 1.57 -9.61 15.94
C GLY A 488 1.56 -9.30 17.43
N ASP A 489 1.21 -8.05 17.75
CA ASP A 489 1.18 -7.46 19.09
C ASP A 489 0.46 -8.35 20.11
N GLU A 490 -0.73 -8.86 19.78
CA GLU A 490 -1.56 -9.69 20.66
C GLU A 490 -0.91 -11.03 21.01
N ILE A 491 -0.26 -11.70 20.07
CA ILE A 491 0.37 -13.01 20.29
C ILE A 491 1.67 -12.85 21.10
N VAL A 492 2.48 -11.83 20.76
CA VAL A 492 3.72 -11.52 21.49
C VAL A 492 3.42 -11.18 22.95
N ASP A 493 2.38 -10.36 23.23
CA ASP A 493 1.96 -10.08 24.62
C ASP A 493 1.60 -11.36 25.39
N LYS A 494 0.88 -12.27 24.77
CA LYS A 494 0.50 -13.54 25.39
C LYS A 494 1.69 -14.46 25.64
N MET A 495 2.66 -14.47 24.71
CA MET A 495 3.90 -15.23 24.90
C MET A 495 4.73 -14.66 26.07
N ILE A 496 4.83 -13.33 26.19
CA ILE A 496 5.50 -12.69 27.33
C ILE A 496 4.77 -13.01 28.63
N ALA A 497 3.45 -12.85 28.66
CA ALA A 497 2.63 -13.12 29.84
C ALA A 497 2.68 -14.59 30.28
N ALA A 498 2.81 -15.52 29.35
CA ALA A 498 2.98 -16.94 29.59
C ALA A 498 4.43 -17.33 30.00
N GLY A 499 5.38 -16.37 29.95
CA GLY A 499 6.79 -16.64 30.26
C GLY A 499 7.50 -17.50 29.21
N LEU A 500 6.98 -17.56 27.98
CA LEU A 500 7.56 -18.36 26.89
C LEU A 500 8.74 -17.65 26.22
N ILE A 501 8.77 -16.31 26.25
CA ILE A 501 9.80 -15.50 25.61
C ILE A 501 10.29 -14.38 26.53
N HIS A 502 11.61 -14.22 26.63
CA HIS A 502 12.31 -13.21 27.43
C HIS A 502 13.28 -12.41 26.56
N ASP A 503 13.69 -12.95 25.41
CA ASP A 503 14.49 -12.28 24.40
C ASP A 503 14.19 -12.85 23.00
N VAL A 504 14.82 -12.28 21.97
CA VAL A 504 14.58 -12.63 20.57
C VAL A 504 15.03 -14.05 20.19
N ALA A 505 15.97 -14.65 20.93
CA ALA A 505 16.44 -16.01 20.65
C ALA A 505 15.43 -17.07 21.12
N ASP A 506 14.56 -16.74 22.09
CA ASP A 506 13.52 -17.64 22.56
C ASP A 506 12.53 -18.02 21.47
N PHE A 507 12.26 -17.13 20.51
CA PHE A 507 11.39 -17.45 19.37
C PHE A 507 11.79 -18.73 18.64
N TYR A 508 13.08 -19.01 18.54
CA TYR A 508 13.62 -20.17 17.82
C TYR A 508 13.66 -21.45 18.65
N GLN A 509 13.24 -21.40 19.93
CA GLN A 509 13.10 -22.55 20.84
C GLN A 509 11.64 -22.95 21.02
N LEU A 510 10.68 -22.14 20.56
CA LEU A 510 9.25 -22.40 20.66
C LEU A 510 8.86 -23.67 19.89
N THR A 511 7.97 -24.45 20.47
CA THR A 511 7.32 -25.58 19.81
C THR A 511 5.92 -25.22 19.32
N VAL A 512 5.37 -26.03 18.41
CA VAL A 512 3.97 -25.89 17.98
C VAL A 512 3.01 -25.93 19.16
N ASP A 513 3.27 -26.83 20.14
CA ASP A 513 2.39 -27.01 21.31
C ASP A 513 2.40 -25.78 22.23
N ASP A 514 3.56 -25.12 22.41
CA ASP A 514 3.67 -23.90 23.21
C ASP A 514 2.77 -22.79 22.66
N ILE A 515 2.79 -22.59 21.34
CA ILE A 515 2.01 -21.54 20.67
C ILE A 515 0.53 -21.93 20.59
N ALA A 516 0.24 -23.20 20.25
CA ALA A 516 -1.13 -23.67 20.06
C ALA A 516 -1.97 -23.58 21.34
N ALA A 517 -1.34 -23.74 22.50
CA ALA A 517 -1.99 -23.68 23.80
C ALA A 517 -2.28 -22.26 24.32
N LEU A 518 -1.68 -21.22 23.72
CA LEU A 518 -1.88 -19.84 24.16
C LEU A 518 -3.36 -19.43 24.06
N ASP A 519 -3.88 -18.83 25.13
CA ASP A 519 -5.24 -18.32 25.19
C ASP A 519 -5.36 -17.03 24.35
N THR A 520 -6.27 -17.02 23.37
CA THR A 520 -6.55 -15.81 22.57
C THR A 520 -7.24 -14.69 23.35
N GLY A 521 -7.66 -14.96 24.60
CA GLY A 521 -8.50 -14.04 25.38
C GLY A 521 -9.95 -13.98 24.88
N ARG A 522 -10.30 -14.78 23.88
CA ARG A 522 -11.66 -14.93 23.36
C ARG A 522 -12.29 -16.20 23.90
N THR A 523 -13.60 -16.23 23.96
CA THR A 523 -14.35 -17.41 24.44
C THR A 523 -15.34 -17.89 23.37
N TYR A 524 -15.64 -19.19 23.39
CA TYR A 524 -16.61 -19.77 22.49
C TYR A 524 -18.02 -19.21 22.77
N ALA A 525 -18.67 -18.64 21.76
CA ALA A 525 -20.02 -18.08 21.83
C ALA A 525 -21.11 -19.16 22.02
N SER A 526 -20.84 -20.41 21.61
CA SER A 526 -21.76 -21.55 21.71
C SER A 526 -21.00 -22.86 22.00
N SER A 527 -21.69 -23.83 22.63
CA SER A 527 -21.14 -25.16 22.88
C SER A 527 -21.12 -26.01 21.59
N ASN A 528 -20.04 -26.78 21.40
CA ASN A 528 -19.92 -27.74 20.31
C ASN A 528 -19.51 -29.11 20.87
N SER A 529 -20.49 -30.00 20.99
CA SER A 529 -20.29 -31.33 21.58
C SER A 529 -19.35 -32.22 20.76
N LYS A 530 -19.26 -32.04 19.43
CA LYS A 530 -18.34 -32.79 18.56
C LYS A 530 -16.87 -32.40 18.81
N LYS A 531 -16.62 -31.19 19.29
CA LYS A 531 -15.28 -30.69 19.64
C LYS A 531 -15.01 -30.68 21.15
N GLY A 532 -15.95 -31.13 21.98
CA GLY A 532 -15.82 -31.12 23.43
C GLY A 532 -15.79 -29.73 24.07
N VAL A 533 -16.26 -28.69 23.35
CA VAL A 533 -16.14 -27.27 23.75
C VAL A 533 -17.46 -26.77 24.32
N LYS A 534 -17.43 -26.03 25.42
CA LYS A 534 -18.60 -25.39 26.05
C LYS A 534 -18.61 -23.89 25.76
N LYS A 535 -19.81 -23.28 25.78
CA LYS A 535 -19.93 -21.83 25.77
C LYS A 535 -19.15 -21.21 26.94
N GLY A 536 -18.30 -20.25 26.65
CA GLY A 536 -17.46 -19.57 27.64
C GLY A 536 -16.06 -20.21 27.83
N ASP A 537 -15.79 -21.36 27.22
CA ASP A 537 -14.42 -21.92 27.22
C ASP A 537 -13.47 -20.99 26.46
N PRO A 538 -12.21 -20.83 26.88
CA PRO A 538 -11.22 -20.02 26.15
C PRO A 538 -10.92 -20.62 24.78
N ILE A 539 -10.69 -19.74 23.80
CA ILE A 539 -10.29 -20.14 22.45
C ILE A 539 -8.76 -20.11 22.37
N PRO A 540 -8.08 -21.23 22.19
CA PRO A 540 -6.63 -21.24 22.01
C PRO A 540 -6.25 -20.71 20.62
N VAL A 541 -4.99 -20.30 20.44
CA VAL A 541 -4.42 -19.93 19.14
C VAL A 541 -4.60 -21.05 18.11
N GLY A 542 -4.43 -22.29 18.56
CA GLY A 542 -4.71 -23.49 17.78
C GLY A 542 -3.54 -23.96 16.90
N LEU A 543 -3.55 -25.25 16.57
CA LEU A 543 -2.45 -25.94 15.88
C LEU A 543 -2.09 -25.30 14.53
N LYS A 544 -3.09 -25.00 13.70
CA LYS A 544 -2.84 -24.48 12.34
C LYS A 544 -2.11 -23.12 12.34
N THR A 545 -2.46 -22.23 13.27
CA THR A 545 -1.78 -20.93 13.42
C THR A 545 -0.38 -21.13 14.00
N ALA A 546 -0.23 -22.02 14.97
CA ALA A 546 1.05 -22.35 15.57
C ALA A 546 2.03 -22.96 14.54
N GLU A 547 1.58 -23.94 13.75
CA GLU A 547 2.37 -24.53 12.65
C GLU A 547 2.83 -23.48 11.65
N LYS A 548 1.95 -22.54 11.26
CA LYS A 548 2.31 -21.43 10.38
C LYS A 548 3.40 -20.56 11.00
N ILE A 549 3.26 -20.15 12.25
CA ILE A 549 4.25 -19.32 12.95
C ILE A 549 5.62 -20.05 13.03
N ILE A 550 5.65 -21.33 13.37
CA ILE A 550 6.90 -22.11 13.43
C ILE A 550 7.54 -22.23 12.03
N ALA A 551 6.75 -22.39 10.98
CA ALA A 551 7.25 -22.40 9.61
C ALA A 551 7.87 -21.05 9.21
N GLU A 552 7.23 -19.92 9.54
CA GLU A 552 7.76 -18.58 9.30
C GLU A 552 9.03 -18.31 10.14
N LEU A 553 9.09 -18.73 11.40
CA LEU A 553 10.31 -18.67 12.22
C LEU A 553 11.44 -19.51 11.60
N SER A 554 11.15 -20.68 11.05
CA SER A 554 12.15 -21.50 10.37
C SER A 554 12.65 -20.83 9.08
N LYS A 555 11.76 -20.22 8.30
CA LYS A 555 12.09 -19.46 7.10
C LYS A 555 12.93 -18.22 7.43
N SER A 556 12.64 -17.53 8.54
CA SER A 556 13.36 -16.33 8.95
C SER A 556 14.84 -16.57 9.23
N LYS A 557 15.26 -17.81 9.55
CA LYS A 557 16.67 -18.16 9.75
C LYS A 557 17.55 -17.93 8.52
N SER A 558 16.97 -17.87 7.33
CA SER A 558 17.67 -17.58 6.07
C SER A 558 17.77 -16.09 5.74
N GLN A 559 17.33 -15.19 6.61
CA GLN A 559 17.43 -13.75 6.39
C GLN A 559 18.90 -13.31 6.37
N PRO A 560 19.26 -12.35 5.49
CA PRO A 560 20.63 -11.83 5.39
C PRO A 560 21.12 -11.22 6.70
N LEU A 561 22.42 -11.33 6.98
CA LEU A 561 23.07 -10.77 8.17
C LEU A 561 22.73 -9.28 8.40
N GLY A 562 22.65 -8.47 7.36
CA GLY A 562 22.28 -7.04 7.47
C GLY A 562 20.92 -6.84 8.14
N ARG A 563 19.93 -7.71 7.83
CA ARG A 563 18.62 -7.68 8.48
C ARG A 563 18.69 -8.12 9.94
N VAL A 564 19.50 -9.13 10.25
CA VAL A 564 19.73 -9.59 11.64
C VAL A 564 20.33 -8.45 12.48
N LEU A 565 21.36 -7.76 11.97
CA LEU A 565 21.97 -6.61 12.65
C LEU A 565 21.00 -5.47 12.90
N PHE A 566 20.15 -5.16 11.91
CA PHE A 566 19.08 -4.18 12.10
C PHE A 566 18.03 -4.66 13.11
N ALA A 567 17.64 -5.93 13.05
CA ALA A 567 16.64 -6.54 13.94
C ALA A 567 17.09 -6.57 15.41
N LEU A 568 18.40 -6.68 15.68
CA LEU A 568 18.96 -6.60 17.04
C LEU A 568 18.73 -5.22 17.70
N GLY A 569 18.41 -4.20 16.93
CA GLY A 569 18.08 -2.87 17.44
C GLY A 569 19.28 -2.14 18.01
N ILE A 570 20.48 -2.40 17.52
CA ILE A 570 21.71 -1.70 17.91
C ILE A 570 21.55 -0.19 17.64
N ARG A 571 21.87 0.64 18.63
CA ARG A 571 21.72 2.10 18.52
C ARG A 571 22.50 2.61 17.29
N HIS A 572 21.90 3.48 16.51
CA HIS A 572 22.41 4.04 15.25
C HIS A 572 22.59 3.05 14.09
N VAL A 573 22.31 1.76 14.27
CA VAL A 573 22.34 0.79 13.18
C VAL A 573 20.93 0.67 12.58
N GLY A 574 20.71 1.40 11.50
CA GLY A 574 19.53 1.27 10.64
C GLY A 574 19.72 0.16 9.58
N LYS A 575 18.71 -0.03 8.71
CA LYS A 575 18.75 -1.06 7.66
C LYS A 575 20.01 -0.93 6.77
N SER A 576 20.27 0.25 6.21
CA SER A 576 21.41 0.50 5.31
C SER A 576 22.76 0.31 6.03
N VAL A 577 22.89 0.78 7.28
CA VAL A 577 24.09 0.59 8.08
C VAL A 577 24.32 -0.91 8.37
N GLY A 578 23.25 -1.64 8.70
CA GLY A 578 23.31 -3.10 8.89
C GLY A 578 23.80 -3.83 7.64
N GLU A 579 23.33 -3.42 6.45
CA GLU A 579 23.74 -3.98 5.16
C GLU A 579 25.24 -3.73 4.90
N VAL A 580 25.72 -2.48 5.08
CA VAL A 580 27.16 -2.13 4.92
C VAL A 580 28.06 -2.93 5.86
N ILE A 581 27.67 -3.05 7.15
CA ILE A 581 28.41 -3.88 8.11
C ILE A 581 28.42 -5.35 7.68
N ALA A 582 27.29 -5.87 7.25
CA ALA A 582 27.17 -7.26 6.82
C ALA A 582 28.02 -7.58 5.58
N GLU A 583 28.10 -6.68 4.60
CA GLU A 583 28.94 -6.82 3.41
C GLU A 583 30.44 -6.85 3.75
N ARG A 584 30.85 -6.07 4.73
CA ARG A 584 32.26 -5.96 5.14
C ARG A 584 32.72 -7.16 5.98
N PHE A 585 31.91 -7.57 6.97
CA PHE A 585 32.32 -8.58 7.96
C PHE A 585 31.81 -9.99 7.65
N LEU A 586 30.75 -10.14 6.88
CA LEU A 586 30.16 -11.39 6.37
C LEU A 586 29.63 -12.37 7.44
N SER A 587 29.96 -12.18 8.72
CA SER A 587 29.46 -12.98 9.85
C SER A 587 29.53 -12.20 11.15
N ILE A 588 28.67 -12.57 12.10
CA ILE A 588 28.66 -12.03 13.46
C ILE A 588 30.00 -12.28 14.17
N ASP A 589 30.61 -13.45 13.99
CA ASP A 589 31.90 -13.80 14.63
C ASP A 589 33.01 -12.84 14.20
N LYS A 590 33.11 -12.52 12.90
CA LYS A 590 34.09 -11.53 12.43
C LYS A 590 33.80 -10.14 12.96
N LEU A 591 32.54 -9.74 13.06
CA LEU A 591 32.14 -8.46 13.62
C LEU A 591 32.49 -8.36 15.12
N ILE A 592 32.32 -9.42 15.89
CA ILE A 592 32.72 -9.47 17.32
C ILE A 592 34.22 -9.23 17.47
N LEU A 593 35.04 -9.83 16.59
CA LEU A 593 36.50 -9.72 16.60
C LEU A 593 37.05 -8.39 16.05
N ALA A 594 36.26 -7.66 15.25
CA ALA A 594 36.65 -6.40 14.65
C ALA A 594 36.90 -5.32 15.72
N SER A 595 37.87 -4.45 15.47
CA SER A 595 38.08 -3.23 16.29
C SER A 595 37.01 -2.17 15.98
N GLU A 596 36.94 -1.13 16.81
CA GLU A 596 36.08 0.02 16.55
C GLU A 596 36.54 0.77 15.29
N GLU A 597 37.84 0.84 15.07
CA GLU A 597 38.46 1.45 13.88
C GLU A 597 38.06 0.68 12.61
N ASP A 598 38.14 -0.67 12.62
CA ASP A 598 37.75 -1.50 11.49
C ASP A 598 36.26 -1.26 11.08
N ILE A 599 35.39 -1.05 12.07
CA ILE A 599 33.97 -0.75 11.82
C ILE A 599 33.79 0.67 11.28
N ALA A 600 34.56 1.64 11.82
CA ALA A 600 34.48 3.03 11.37
C ALA A 600 35.05 3.25 9.95
N GLU A 601 35.89 2.31 9.44
CA GLU A 601 36.41 2.35 8.06
C GLU A 601 35.33 1.98 7.01
N CYS A 602 34.20 1.42 7.42
CA CYS A 602 33.12 1.12 6.48
C CYS A 602 32.50 2.41 5.91
N GLU A 603 32.19 2.41 4.63
CA GLU A 603 31.63 3.58 3.95
C GLU A 603 30.31 4.03 4.62
N GLY A 604 30.24 5.31 5.00
CA GLY A 604 29.07 5.89 5.67
C GLY A 604 28.94 5.56 7.16
N ILE A 605 29.92 4.87 7.76
CA ILE A 605 29.94 4.55 9.19
C ILE A 605 30.96 5.44 9.91
N GLY A 606 30.45 6.35 10.75
CA GLY A 606 31.30 7.19 11.57
C GLY A 606 31.64 6.57 12.94
N PRO A 607 32.58 7.20 13.70
CA PRO A 607 33.01 6.72 15.03
C PRO A 607 31.85 6.48 16.00
N LYS A 608 30.81 7.32 15.97
CA LYS A 608 29.65 7.20 16.86
C LYS A 608 28.85 5.87 16.62
N ILE A 609 28.76 5.46 15.37
CA ILE A 609 28.08 4.19 15.00
C ILE A 609 28.96 3.01 15.41
N ALA A 610 30.27 3.07 15.10
CA ALA A 610 31.24 2.03 15.45
C ALA A 610 31.28 1.79 16.96
N ALA A 611 31.38 2.88 17.76
CA ALA A 611 31.33 2.84 19.21
C ALA A 611 30.03 2.17 19.71
N SER A 612 28.87 2.49 19.12
CA SER A 612 27.59 1.87 19.50
C SER A 612 27.54 0.36 19.22
N VAL A 613 28.12 -0.09 18.12
CA VAL A 613 28.22 -1.53 17.78
C VAL A 613 29.14 -2.22 18.79
N LYS A 614 30.31 -1.66 19.07
CA LYS A 614 31.24 -2.26 20.06
C LYS A 614 30.68 -2.25 21.46
N GLN A 615 29.98 -1.20 21.86
CA GLN A 615 29.30 -1.15 23.16
C GLN A 615 28.24 -2.26 23.27
N PHE A 616 27.44 -2.49 22.22
CA PHE A 616 26.47 -3.56 22.18
C PHE A 616 27.12 -4.95 22.31
N LEU A 617 28.24 -5.17 21.59
CA LEU A 617 29.00 -6.42 21.61
C LEU A 617 29.84 -6.61 22.89
N ALA A 618 30.05 -5.57 23.68
CA ALA A 618 30.75 -5.68 24.96
C ALA A 618 29.84 -6.19 26.11
N VAL A 619 28.53 -6.20 25.92
CA VAL A 619 27.55 -6.63 26.92
C VAL A 619 27.43 -8.16 26.91
N PRO A 620 27.75 -8.88 28.04
CA PRO A 620 27.72 -10.34 28.06
C PRO A 620 26.35 -10.95 27.71
N GLU A 621 25.27 -10.31 28.13
CA GLU A 621 23.90 -10.74 27.88
C GLU A 621 23.60 -10.70 26.36
N ASN A 622 24.06 -9.67 25.66
CA ASN A 622 23.90 -9.57 24.21
C ASN A 622 24.69 -10.66 23.49
N LEU A 623 25.93 -10.94 23.94
CA LEU A 623 26.73 -12.05 23.39
C LEU A 623 26.04 -13.40 23.60
N ALA A 624 25.42 -13.62 24.76
CA ALA A 624 24.67 -14.83 25.04
C ALA A 624 23.47 -14.99 24.10
N VAL A 625 22.74 -13.92 23.82
CA VAL A 625 21.63 -13.93 22.84
C VAL A 625 22.17 -14.22 21.44
N LEU A 626 23.26 -13.58 21.01
CA LEU A 626 23.88 -13.84 19.71
C LEU A 626 24.33 -15.30 19.56
N GLU A 627 24.93 -15.88 20.59
CA GLU A 627 25.32 -17.31 20.57
C GLU A 627 24.11 -18.23 20.45
N ARG A 628 23.00 -17.96 21.15
CA ARG A 628 21.75 -18.74 21.05
C ARG A 628 21.12 -18.59 19.64
N LEU A 629 21.15 -17.40 19.03
CA LEU A 629 20.70 -17.18 17.66
C LEU A 629 21.56 -17.97 16.66
N ARG A 630 22.89 -18.00 16.86
CA ARG A 630 23.81 -18.78 16.04
C ARG A 630 23.52 -20.30 16.17
N GLN A 631 23.30 -20.80 17.40
CA GLN A 631 22.92 -22.20 17.62
C GLN A 631 21.57 -22.56 17.01
N ALA A 632 20.66 -21.59 16.91
CA ALA A 632 19.39 -21.75 16.21
C ALA A 632 19.51 -21.74 14.68
N GLY A 633 20.70 -21.42 14.13
CA GLY A 633 21.00 -21.44 12.70
C GLY A 633 20.87 -20.08 12.00
N LEU A 634 20.92 -18.96 12.74
CA LEU A 634 21.08 -17.64 12.16
C LEU A 634 22.58 -17.31 12.07
N SER A 635 23.03 -16.74 10.95
CA SER A 635 24.45 -16.46 10.70
C SER A 635 24.69 -15.01 10.27
#